data_304ad8536be11b6aa64bb2e3f09befb3
#
_entry.id   304ad8536be11b6aa64bb2e3f09befb3
#
_cell.length_a   1.000
_cell.length_b   1.000
_cell.length_c   1.000
_cell.angle_alpha   90.00
_cell.angle_beta   90.00
_cell.angle_gamma   90.00
#
_symmetry.space_group_name_H-M   'P 1'
#
loop_
_entity.id
_entity.type
_entity.pdbx_description
1 polymer ?
#
loop_
_entity_poly.entity_id
_entity_poly.type
_entity_poly.pdbx_seq_one_letter_code
_entity_poly.pdbx_strand_id
1 'polypeptide(L)'
;MQILRADALEYHRKARPGKIAIAVTKPCATQRDLSLAYTPGVAEPVREIHADPAEAFARELLDIPVFHDDQHGTAIITAAGLLNALELTGKRIEEVRTVISGAGAAAIASAEFFIKLGMRRDHIALVDTKGVVYPGRTERMNQYKERLAAHTSARTLADALACADVFVGLSVAGIVSREMVRTMAERPIIFALANPDPEIAYNDARAARPDAIVASGRSDDPNQVNNVLGFPFIFRGALDVRARSINDEMKIAAARALAALAKEEVPDVVLRAYGIERLRFGADCILPKPVDPRVPLWVAPAVAEAAMASGVARRTVDPASYREELARRLRRGWEVMGTIVRKAQASPARVVFSEGEEPRIIRAAAVLAREGIAHPILLGRDDAIRARMQGLGISFSASIVAPADSPNLPDYAAALYEARRRKGVTLREARALVQQPNYFGAMMVRSGDADAFVAGLAYHYPDVIRPALHVIGPAPGVSRVAGLYLLVRKDRPYLLADPTVNVDPTAEELAEIAVMAAEKANEFNITPRIAMLSFSNFGSTRHPRSAKVAEATALVRARRPDLMVDGEIMADVALSPELRQEDYPFSTLAGEANVLIFPSLEAANTAYKLLQRLGGATAVGPILMGMAKPVHVLSRGAEVTDIVNIAAIAVVDAQNLARLSELSRAMAPADGPAIPPYRCR
;
A
#
# COMPACT_ATOMS: atom_id res chain seq x y z
N MET A 1 -15.04 32.23 -3.49
CA MET A 1 -15.30 32.61 -2.10
C MET A 1 -16.79 32.63 -1.72
N GLN A 2 -17.70 33.26 -2.46
CA GLN A 2 -19.14 33.24 -2.17
C GLN A 2 -19.80 31.85 -2.31
N ILE A 3 -19.39 31.04 -3.29
CA ILE A 3 -19.92 29.68 -3.51
C ILE A 3 -19.50 28.73 -2.37
N LEU A 4 -18.25 28.85 -1.89
CA LEU A 4 -17.75 28.08 -0.75
C LEU A 4 -18.44 28.43 0.57
N ARG A 5 -18.89 29.68 0.75
CA ARG A 5 -19.69 30.10 1.92
C ARG A 5 -21.07 29.45 1.96
N ALA A 6 -21.76 29.40 0.84
CA ALA A 6 -23.11 28.82 0.76
C ALA A 6 -23.06 27.31 0.99
N ASP A 7 -22.13 26.61 0.37
CA ASP A 7 -21.96 25.15 0.49
C ASP A 7 -21.53 24.71 1.90
N ALA A 8 -20.64 25.46 2.54
CA ALA A 8 -20.20 25.18 3.91
C ALA A 8 -21.33 25.38 4.94
N LEU A 9 -22.15 26.44 4.77
CA LEU A 9 -23.31 26.69 5.62
C LEU A 9 -24.43 25.66 5.41
N GLU A 10 -24.64 25.22 4.18
CA GLU A 10 -25.62 24.18 3.88
C GLU A 10 -25.18 22.82 4.41
N TYR A 11 -23.88 22.49 4.33
CA TYR A 11 -23.31 21.28 4.92
C TYR A 11 -23.42 21.28 6.44
N HIS A 12 -23.12 22.40 7.09
CA HIS A 12 -23.26 22.55 8.55
C HIS A 12 -24.72 22.33 9.03
N ARG A 13 -25.70 22.81 8.29
CA ARG A 13 -27.13 22.58 8.59
C ARG A 13 -27.57 21.13 8.43
N LYS A 14 -26.92 20.37 7.53
CA LYS A 14 -27.26 18.96 7.23
C LYS A 14 -26.38 17.95 7.97
N ALA A 15 -25.27 18.38 8.58
CA ALA A 15 -24.35 17.47 9.27
C ALA A 15 -24.96 16.93 10.56
N ARG A 16 -24.98 15.61 10.70
CA ARG A 16 -25.35 14.96 11.97
C ARG A 16 -24.22 15.09 12.98
N PRO A 17 -24.51 15.20 14.30
CA PRO A 17 -23.47 15.22 15.34
C PRO A 17 -22.54 14.00 15.21
N GLY A 18 -21.23 14.24 15.16
CA GLY A 18 -20.21 13.19 15.07
C GLY A 18 -19.58 12.98 13.70
N LYS A 19 -19.93 13.77 12.67
CA LYS A 19 -19.20 13.80 11.38
C LYS A 19 -18.00 14.76 11.45
N ILE A 20 -16.95 14.44 10.72
CA ILE A 20 -15.68 15.17 10.70
C ILE A 20 -15.35 15.56 9.26
N ALA A 21 -14.97 16.81 9.04
CA ALA A 21 -14.44 17.29 7.77
C ALA A 21 -12.91 17.35 7.83
N ILE A 22 -12.25 16.96 6.77
CA ILE A 22 -10.80 17.00 6.59
C ILE A 22 -10.51 17.92 5.42
N ALA A 23 -9.72 18.96 5.63
CA ALA A 23 -9.27 19.84 4.56
C ALA A 23 -7.87 19.41 4.11
N VAL A 24 -7.71 19.07 2.83
CA VAL A 24 -6.43 18.75 2.19
C VAL A 24 -6.18 19.76 1.08
N THR A 25 -4.97 20.25 0.99
CA THR A 25 -4.65 21.35 0.09
C THR A 25 -3.46 21.03 -0.80
N LYS A 26 -3.68 20.56 -2.00
CA LYS A 26 -2.82 20.80 -3.17
C LYS A 26 -3.53 20.42 -4.46
N PRO A 27 -3.33 21.19 -5.55
CA PRO A 27 -3.95 20.88 -6.86
C PRO A 27 -3.35 19.65 -7.57
N CYS A 28 -2.35 19.01 -7.00
CA CYS A 28 -1.71 17.81 -7.55
C CYS A 28 -2.06 16.51 -6.81
N ALA A 29 -2.79 16.58 -5.70
CA ALA A 29 -3.29 15.36 -5.06
C ALA A 29 -4.42 14.79 -5.93
N THR A 30 -4.22 13.63 -6.49
CA THR A 30 -5.28 12.93 -7.20
C THR A 30 -6.32 12.46 -6.17
N GLN A 31 -7.57 12.31 -6.59
CA GLN A 31 -8.65 11.76 -5.76
C GLN A 31 -8.29 10.43 -5.05
N ARG A 32 -7.19 9.78 -5.45
CA ARG A 32 -6.59 8.57 -4.90
C ARG A 32 -5.75 8.81 -3.64
N ASP A 33 -5.05 9.94 -3.53
CA ASP A 33 -4.24 10.25 -2.34
C ASP A 33 -5.11 10.50 -1.11
N LEU A 34 -6.37 10.91 -1.34
CA LEU A 34 -7.39 11.03 -0.31
C LEU A 34 -7.88 9.68 0.23
N SER A 35 -7.74 8.58 -0.54
CA SER A 35 -8.22 7.25 -0.14
C SER A 35 -7.43 6.63 1.01
N LEU A 36 -6.16 7.02 1.20
CA LEU A 36 -5.31 6.57 2.31
C LEU A 36 -5.70 7.19 3.66
N ALA A 37 -6.35 8.36 3.64
CA ALA A 37 -6.87 9.03 4.84
C ALA A 37 -8.28 8.58 5.24
N TYR A 38 -8.93 7.75 4.43
CA TYR A 38 -10.30 7.29 4.65
C TYR A 38 -10.35 6.10 5.60
N THR A 39 -10.99 6.31 6.73
CA THR A 39 -11.46 5.22 7.59
C THR A 39 -12.88 4.83 7.17
N PRO A 40 -13.20 3.54 6.95
CA PRO A 40 -14.56 3.11 6.65
C PRO A 40 -15.52 3.57 7.76
N GLY A 41 -16.59 4.26 7.38
CA GLY A 41 -17.64 4.75 8.29
C GLY A 41 -17.59 6.22 8.64
N VAL A 42 -16.64 7.00 8.12
CA VAL A 42 -16.57 8.45 8.31
C VAL A 42 -16.59 9.15 6.95
N ALA A 43 -17.71 9.76 6.67
CA ALA A 43 -18.05 10.92 5.83
C ALA A 43 -17.54 11.08 4.40
N GLU A 44 -18.37 11.75 3.65
CA GLU A 44 -18.28 12.24 2.29
C GLU A 44 -17.01 13.10 2.00
N PRO A 45 -16.57 13.19 0.73
CA PRO A 45 -15.35 13.89 0.33
C PRO A 45 -15.39 15.36 0.72
N VAL A 46 -14.33 15.83 1.31
CA VAL A 46 -14.11 17.22 1.67
C VAL A 46 -13.51 17.95 0.47
N ARG A 47 -14.03 19.11 0.18
CA ARG A 47 -13.50 20.00 -0.85
C ARG A 47 -12.22 20.68 -0.35
N GLU A 48 -11.27 20.89 -1.27
CA GLU A 48 -10.03 21.61 -1.01
C GLU A 48 -10.29 23.04 -0.56
N ILE A 49 -9.59 23.46 0.51
CA ILE A 49 -9.57 24.84 0.98
C ILE A 49 -8.14 25.35 0.84
N HIS A 50 -7.92 26.34 -0.02
CA HIS A 50 -6.62 26.94 -0.23
C HIS A 50 -6.39 28.16 0.68
N ALA A 51 -5.23 28.17 1.36
CA ALA A 51 -4.60 29.27 2.09
C ALA A 51 -5.18 29.68 3.46
N ASP A 52 -4.30 30.24 4.29
CA ASP A 52 -4.45 30.65 5.69
C ASP A 52 -5.80 31.25 6.15
N PRO A 53 -6.41 32.20 5.41
CA PRO A 53 -7.71 32.74 5.82
C PRO A 53 -8.84 31.71 5.79
N ALA A 54 -8.69 30.66 5.02
CA ALA A 54 -9.71 29.63 4.86
C ALA A 54 -9.71 28.63 6.02
N GLU A 55 -8.54 28.29 6.58
CA GLU A 55 -8.47 27.42 7.75
C GLU A 55 -9.04 28.12 9.01
N ALA A 56 -8.65 29.37 9.24
CA ALA A 56 -9.19 30.17 10.33
C ALA A 56 -10.72 30.30 10.22
N PHE A 57 -11.20 30.60 9.03
CA PHE A 57 -12.63 30.70 8.74
C PHE A 57 -13.36 29.35 8.90
N ALA A 58 -12.76 28.23 8.46
CA ALA A 58 -13.34 26.92 8.65
C ALA A 58 -13.40 26.50 10.12
N ARG A 59 -12.39 26.86 10.92
CA ARG A 59 -12.37 26.61 12.38
C ARG A 59 -13.45 27.39 13.12
N GLU A 60 -13.77 28.61 12.69
CA GLU A 60 -14.83 29.42 13.29
C GLU A 60 -16.23 28.93 12.93
N LEU A 61 -16.41 28.36 11.74
CA LEU A 61 -17.71 27.97 11.21
C LEU A 61 -18.09 26.52 11.48
N LEU A 62 -17.11 25.65 11.69
CA LEU A 62 -17.32 24.21 11.77
C LEU A 62 -17.10 23.68 13.18
N ASP A 63 -18.07 22.98 13.75
CA ASP A 63 -17.95 22.25 15.04
C ASP A 63 -17.29 20.87 14.83
N ILE A 64 -16.18 20.86 14.06
CA ILE A 64 -15.41 19.67 13.71
C ILE A 64 -13.93 20.00 13.69
N PRO A 65 -13.02 19.02 13.90
CA PRO A 65 -11.58 19.24 13.77
C PRO A 65 -11.20 19.66 12.35
N VAL A 66 -10.53 20.79 12.22
CA VAL A 66 -9.97 21.29 10.97
C VAL A 66 -8.45 21.26 11.08
N PHE A 67 -7.78 20.73 10.07
CA PHE A 67 -6.33 20.63 10.02
C PHE A 67 -5.83 20.76 8.58
N HIS A 68 -4.83 21.61 8.39
CA HIS A 68 -4.20 21.85 7.11
C HIS A 68 -2.84 21.12 7.08
N ASP A 69 -2.71 20.06 6.29
CA ASP A 69 -1.53 19.20 6.31
C ASP A 69 -0.26 19.88 5.78
N ASP A 70 -0.33 20.60 4.64
CA ASP A 70 0.82 21.30 4.10
C ASP A 70 1.36 22.39 5.05
N GLN A 71 0.52 22.92 5.94
CA GLN A 71 0.89 23.91 6.93
C GLN A 71 1.41 23.26 8.21
N HIS A 72 0.58 22.42 8.83
CA HIS A 72 0.85 21.85 10.15
C HIS A 72 1.60 20.53 10.09
N GLY A 73 1.35 19.68 9.07
CA GLY A 73 2.06 18.41 8.91
C GLY A 73 3.55 18.64 8.74
N THR A 74 3.94 19.51 7.81
CA THR A 74 5.35 19.88 7.60
C THR A 74 6.00 20.41 8.89
N ALA A 75 5.31 21.29 9.62
CA ALA A 75 5.82 21.82 10.89
C ALA A 75 6.05 20.73 11.94
N ILE A 76 5.11 19.78 12.07
CA ILE A 76 5.18 18.67 13.05
C ILE A 76 6.35 17.74 12.72
N ILE A 77 6.48 17.32 11.45
CA ILE A 77 7.53 16.37 11.06
C ILE A 77 8.91 17.03 11.13
N THR A 78 9.04 18.27 10.66
CA THR A 78 10.29 19.02 10.79
C THR A 78 10.68 19.20 12.25
N ALA A 79 9.72 19.50 13.13
CA ALA A 79 9.95 19.60 14.57
C ALA A 79 10.39 18.29 15.21
N ALA A 80 9.82 17.16 14.79
CA ALA A 80 10.26 15.84 15.27
C ALA A 80 11.73 15.57 14.90
N GLY A 81 12.10 15.84 13.65
CA GLY A 81 13.49 15.76 13.20
C GLY A 81 14.42 16.76 13.91
N LEU A 82 13.94 17.99 14.14
CA LEU A 82 14.70 19.03 14.86
C LEU A 82 15.00 18.61 16.30
N LEU A 83 14.03 18.09 17.05
CA LEU A 83 14.24 17.61 18.42
C LEU A 83 15.36 16.58 18.49
N ASN A 84 15.38 15.62 17.57
CA ASN A 84 16.40 14.59 17.50
C ASN A 84 17.75 15.11 17.02
N ALA A 85 17.77 16.02 16.05
CA ALA A 85 18.99 16.65 15.57
C ALA A 85 19.64 17.54 16.65
N LEU A 86 18.85 18.25 17.46
CA LEU A 86 19.34 19.02 18.61
C LEU A 86 19.99 18.11 19.67
N GLU A 87 19.36 16.98 19.99
CA GLU A 87 19.93 15.99 20.92
C GLU A 87 21.27 15.44 20.41
N LEU A 88 21.34 15.06 19.12
CA LEU A 88 22.57 14.54 18.52
C LEU A 88 23.69 15.59 18.47
N THR A 89 23.34 16.86 18.25
CA THR A 89 24.30 17.97 18.22
C THR A 89 24.65 18.51 19.61
N GLY A 90 23.91 18.12 20.65
CA GLY A 90 24.08 18.66 22.00
C GLY A 90 23.64 20.11 22.14
N LYS A 91 22.82 20.62 21.23
CA LYS A 91 22.33 22.00 21.23
C LYS A 91 20.97 22.09 21.96
N ARG A 92 20.76 23.20 22.64
CA ARG A 92 19.50 23.47 23.35
C ARG A 92 18.58 24.30 22.47
N ILE A 93 17.30 23.94 22.42
CA ILE A 93 16.30 24.59 21.55
C ILE A 93 16.16 26.09 21.79
N GLU A 94 16.31 26.54 23.04
CA GLU A 94 16.24 27.93 23.44
C GLU A 94 17.49 28.76 23.03
N GLU A 95 18.59 28.13 22.66
CA GLU A 95 19.87 28.79 22.34
C GLU A 95 20.14 28.88 20.84
N VAL A 96 19.54 27.96 20.04
CA VAL A 96 19.86 27.86 18.61
C VAL A 96 19.31 29.01 17.78
N ARG A 97 20.11 29.48 16.83
CA ARG A 97 19.74 30.47 15.81
C ARG A 97 19.20 29.74 14.59
N THR A 98 17.96 30.02 14.23
CA THR A 98 17.25 29.35 13.16
C THR A 98 16.91 30.30 12.03
N VAL A 99 17.26 29.92 10.80
CA VAL A 99 16.89 30.63 9.58
C VAL A 99 15.85 29.78 8.82
N ILE A 100 14.71 30.38 8.53
CA ILE A 100 13.65 29.75 7.75
C ILE A 100 13.54 30.46 6.40
N SER A 101 13.90 29.80 5.33
CA SER A 101 13.75 30.29 3.97
C SER A 101 12.38 29.99 3.43
N GLY A 102 11.64 31.03 3.15
CA GLY A 102 10.20 31.04 2.88
C GLY A 102 9.48 31.85 3.96
N ALA A 103 8.36 32.46 3.60
CA ALA A 103 7.47 33.15 4.52
C ALA A 103 6.01 32.96 4.13
N GLY A 104 5.72 31.75 3.61
CA GLY A 104 4.38 31.21 3.35
C GLY A 104 3.82 30.49 4.57
N ALA A 105 2.65 29.85 4.40
CA ALA A 105 1.90 29.18 5.46
C ALA A 105 2.73 28.14 6.23
N ALA A 106 3.45 27.26 5.54
CA ALA A 106 4.29 26.23 6.17
C ALA A 106 5.45 26.84 6.98
N ALA A 107 6.10 27.88 6.46
CA ALA A 107 7.22 28.54 7.14
C ALA A 107 6.77 29.26 8.42
N ILE A 108 5.66 29.99 8.36
CA ILE A 108 5.06 30.67 9.50
C ILE A 108 4.61 29.65 10.55
N ALA A 109 3.90 28.59 10.13
CA ALA A 109 3.47 27.53 11.02
C ALA A 109 4.64 26.80 11.71
N SER A 110 5.74 26.56 10.96
CA SER A 110 6.95 25.95 11.52
C SER A 110 7.62 26.87 12.55
N ALA A 111 7.75 28.16 12.26
CA ALA A 111 8.29 29.13 13.21
C ALA A 111 7.47 29.20 14.50
N GLU A 112 6.15 29.34 14.37
CA GLU A 112 5.22 29.36 15.54
C GLU A 112 5.28 28.05 16.33
N PHE A 113 5.39 26.91 15.63
CA PHE A 113 5.48 25.62 16.30
C PHE A 113 6.80 25.42 17.04
N PHE A 114 7.92 25.88 16.48
CA PHE A 114 9.22 25.85 17.15
C PHE A 114 9.22 26.73 18.42
N ILE A 115 8.56 27.90 18.38
CA ILE A 115 8.39 28.76 19.55
C ILE A 115 7.61 28.01 20.64
N LYS A 116 6.54 27.28 20.29
CA LYS A 116 5.76 26.47 21.24
C LYS A 116 6.56 25.30 21.83
N LEU A 117 7.58 24.81 21.11
CA LEU A 117 8.51 23.80 21.63
C LEU A 117 9.61 24.37 22.53
N GLY A 118 9.72 25.73 22.65
CA GLY A 118 10.67 26.40 23.51
C GLY A 118 11.74 27.22 22.79
N MET A 119 11.73 27.29 21.47
CA MET A 119 12.67 28.16 20.72
C MET A 119 12.37 29.63 20.99
N ARG A 120 13.41 30.41 21.22
CA ARG A 120 13.23 31.84 21.42
C ARG A 120 12.88 32.53 20.08
N ARG A 121 11.82 33.36 20.13
CA ARG A 121 11.36 34.11 18.95
C ARG A 121 12.45 34.97 18.33
N ASP A 122 13.26 35.63 19.14
CA ASP A 122 14.38 36.50 18.72
C ASP A 122 15.55 35.76 18.08
N HIS A 123 15.56 34.43 18.15
CA HIS A 123 16.51 33.56 17.48
C HIS A 123 16.01 33.00 16.13
N ILE A 124 14.80 33.37 15.70
CA ILE A 124 14.22 32.92 14.42
C ILE A 124 14.28 34.08 13.41
N ALA A 125 14.88 33.86 12.26
CA ALA A 125 14.88 34.79 11.13
C ALA A 125 14.12 34.15 9.94
N LEU A 126 13.02 34.78 9.52
CA LEU A 126 12.33 34.45 8.28
C LEU A 126 12.97 35.17 7.11
N VAL A 127 13.12 34.49 5.98
CA VAL A 127 13.67 35.07 4.74
C VAL A 127 12.71 34.80 3.60
N ASP A 128 12.26 35.83 2.91
CA ASP A 128 11.45 35.69 1.69
C ASP A 128 12.19 36.23 0.45
N THR A 129 11.49 36.32 -0.68
CA THR A 129 12.07 36.81 -1.96
C THR A 129 12.62 38.26 -1.90
N LYS A 130 12.36 39.01 -0.82
CA LYS A 130 12.87 40.36 -0.56
C LYS A 130 13.94 40.38 0.54
N GLY A 131 14.39 39.21 0.97
CA GLY A 131 15.37 39.04 2.04
C GLY A 131 14.75 38.82 3.41
N VAL A 132 15.50 39.14 4.46
CA VAL A 132 15.10 38.93 5.86
C VAL A 132 13.85 39.75 6.20
N VAL A 133 12.95 39.16 6.95
CA VAL A 133 11.78 39.83 7.53
C VAL A 133 12.21 40.52 8.83
N TYR A 134 12.24 41.85 8.85
CA TYR A 134 12.69 42.67 9.98
C TYR A 134 11.66 43.77 10.33
N PRO A 135 11.65 44.30 11.56
CA PRO A 135 10.74 45.35 11.95
C PRO A 135 10.95 46.63 11.11
N GLY A 136 9.86 47.22 10.62
CA GLY A 136 9.88 48.41 9.79
C GLY A 136 10.10 48.18 8.28
N ARG A 137 10.24 46.93 7.85
CA ARG A 137 10.18 46.56 6.44
C ARG A 137 8.76 46.77 5.92
N THR A 138 8.61 47.41 4.77
CA THR A 138 7.30 47.73 4.17
C THR A 138 6.93 46.79 3.01
N GLU A 139 7.92 46.25 2.28
CA GLU A 139 7.68 45.39 1.12
C GLU A 139 7.23 43.99 1.51
N ARG A 140 6.12 43.54 0.90
CA ARG A 140 5.54 42.17 1.08
C ARG A 140 5.33 41.78 2.54
N MET A 141 4.98 42.72 3.39
CA MET A 141 4.62 42.45 4.78
C MET A 141 3.14 42.15 4.93
N ASN A 142 2.82 41.38 5.96
CA ASN A 142 1.47 41.13 6.45
C ASN A 142 1.52 40.88 7.97
N GLN A 143 0.37 40.83 8.62
CA GLN A 143 0.27 40.67 10.07
C GLN A 143 1.00 39.42 10.64
N TYR A 144 1.14 38.35 9.87
CA TYR A 144 1.83 37.12 10.30
C TYR A 144 3.35 37.32 10.27
N LYS A 145 3.86 37.93 9.20
CA LYS A 145 5.29 38.26 9.09
C LYS A 145 5.72 39.29 10.11
N GLU A 146 4.89 40.30 10.39
CA GLU A 146 5.17 41.32 11.42
C GLU A 146 5.37 40.71 12.80
N ARG A 147 4.57 39.70 13.18
CA ARG A 147 4.73 38.99 14.44
C ARG A 147 6.07 38.25 14.55
N LEU A 148 6.64 37.84 13.41
CA LEU A 148 7.87 37.03 13.33
C LEU A 148 9.07 37.85 12.82
N ALA A 149 8.94 39.16 12.70
CA ALA A 149 10.03 40.05 12.27
C ALA A 149 11.22 40.00 13.23
N ALA A 150 12.41 39.69 12.71
CA ALA A 150 13.63 39.50 13.48
C ALA A 150 14.40 40.80 13.68
N HIS A 151 14.81 41.10 14.89
CA HIS A 151 15.72 42.23 15.21
C HIS A 151 17.16 41.84 14.86
N THR A 152 17.54 42.04 13.59
CA THR A 152 18.86 41.68 13.06
C THR A 152 19.34 42.69 12.03
N SER A 153 20.65 42.79 11.86
CA SER A 153 21.30 43.54 10.77
C SER A 153 21.34 42.79 9.45
N ALA A 154 21.09 41.49 9.46
CA ALA A 154 21.05 40.66 8.25
C ALA A 154 19.94 41.12 7.30
N ARG A 155 20.22 41.16 5.99
CA ARG A 155 19.25 41.55 4.95
C ARG A 155 19.05 40.46 3.90
N THR A 156 20.07 39.67 3.62
CA THR A 156 20.04 38.58 2.65
C THR A 156 19.98 37.21 3.34
N LEU A 157 19.68 36.16 2.58
CA LEU A 157 19.75 34.78 3.07
C LEU A 157 21.19 34.43 3.52
N ALA A 158 22.20 34.86 2.78
CA ALA A 158 23.60 34.64 3.11
C ALA A 158 23.99 35.28 4.46
N ASP A 159 23.55 36.53 4.69
CA ASP A 159 23.80 37.22 5.98
C ASP A 159 23.12 36.45 7.14
N ALA A 160 21.90 35.99 6.92
CA ALA A 160 21.13 35.28 7.96
C ALA A 160 21.75 33.93 8.30
N LEU A 161 22.30 33.20 7.31
CA LEU A 161 22.92 31.90 7.51
C LEU A 161 24.28 31.98 8.23
N ALA A 162 24.95 33.12 8.22
CA ALA A 162 26.19 33.28 8.94
C ALA A 162 26.00 33.00 10.45
N CYS A 163 26.75 32.02 10.97
CA CYS A 163 26.64 31.54 12.35
C CYS A 163 25.26 31.03 12.76
N ALA A 164 24.37 30.65 11.83
CA ALA A 164 23.10 30.00 12.14
C ALA A 164 23.31 28.51 12.47
N ASP A 165 22.59 28.02 13.48
CA ASP A 165 22.62 26.61 13.90
C ASP A 165 21.71 25.75 13.07
N VAL A 166 20.55 26.30 12.66
CA VAL A 166 19.49 25.56 11.97
C VAL A 166 19.05 26.32 10.74
N PHE A 167 18.98 25.63 9.62
CA PHE A 167 18.34 26.07 8.39
C PHE A 167 17.12 25.24 8.09
N VAL A 168 16.00 25.90 7.76
CA VAL A 168 14.77 25.25 7.30
C VAL A 168 14.34 25.87 5.97
N GLY A 169 14.48 25.13 4.90
CA GLY A 169 14.08 25.53 3.56
C GLY A 169 12.63 25.14 3.27
N LEU A 170 11.79 26.12 2.98
CA LEU A 170 10.39 26.00 2.61
C LEU A 170 10.07 26.95 1.45
N SER A 171 10.94 26.98 0.44
CA SER A 171 10.96 27.99 -0.60
C SER A 171 11.14 27.40 -2.00
N VAL A 172 12.26 27.63 -2.64
CA VAL A 172 12.53 27.19 -4.01
C VAL A 172 13.89 26.51 -4.11
N ALA A 173 14.03 25.63 -5.10
CA ALA A 173 15.23 24.85 -5.35
C ALA A 173 16.49 25.73 -5.55
N GLY A 174 17.65 25.24 -5.05
CA GLY A 174 18.98 25.74 -5.43
C GLY A 174 19.34 27.11 -4.89
N ILE A 175 18.60 27.69 -3.94
CA ILE A 175 18.89 29.03 -3.41
C ILE A 175 20.00 29.08 -2.34
N VAL A 176 20.39 27.91 -1.82
CA VAL A 176 21.47 27.80 -0.83
C VAL A 176 22.72 27.25 -1.50
N SER A 177 23.82 28.02 -1.45
CA SER A 177 25.09 27.58 -1.98
C SER A 177 25.93 26.84 -0.93
N ARG A 178 26.96 26.10 -1.38
CA ARG A 178 27.94 25.44 -0.49
C ARG A 178 28.68 26.46 0.39
N GLU A 179 28.96 27.65 -0.13
CA GLU A 179 29.59 28.76 0.59
C GLU A 179 28.74 29.23 1.75
N MET A 180 27.42 29.39 1.54
CA MET A 180 26.49 29.75 2.61
C MET A 180 26.47 28.69 3.71
N VAL A 181 26.45 27.42 3.35
CA VAL A 181 26.48 26.32 4.34
C VAL A 181 27.79 26.34 5.16
N ARG A 182 28.92 26.67 4.54
CA ARG A 182 30.20 26.78 5.26
C ARG A 182 30.21 27.86 6.32
N THR A 183 29.43 28.94 6.18
CA THR A 183 29.34 30.01 7.17
C THR A 183 28.47 29.71 8.38
N MET A 184 27.73 28.63 8.36
CA MET A 184 26.88 28.20 9.49
C MET A 184 27.70 27.79 10.71
N ALA A 185 27.07 27.75 11.87
CA ALA A 185 27.65 27.30 13.13
C ALA A 185 28.20 25.87 13.05
N GLU A 186 28.96 25.45 14.05
CA GLU A 186 29.43 24.07 14.16
C GLU A 186 28.25 23.07 14.25
N ARG A 187 28.38 21.90 13.62
CA ARG A 187 27.35 20.85 13.57
C ARG A 187 25.98 21.43 13.17
N PRO A 188 25.87 22.06 11.99
CA PRO A 188 24.64 22.69 11.57
C PRO A 188 23.56 21.66 11.25
N ILE A 189 22.30 22.05 11.44
CA ILE A 189 21.13 21.24 11.14
C ILE A 189 20.45 21.87 9.91
N ILE A 190 20.28 21.09 8.84
CA ILE A 190 19.80 21.57 7.55
C ILE A 190 18.57 20.74 7.12
N PHE A 191 17.42 21.39 7.07
CA PHE A 191 16.19 20.87 6.48
C PHE A 191 15.96 21.57 5.14
N ALA A 192 16.25 20.91 4.01
CA ALA A 192 16.04 21.43 2.66
C ALA A 192 14.78 20.79 2.06
N LEU A 193 13.62 21.43 2.22
CA LEU A 193 12.31 20.80 2.02
C LEU A 193 11.57 21.29 0.78
N ALA A 194 12.19 22.12 -0.08
CA ALA A 194 11.60 22.49 -1.36
C ALA A 194 11.38 21.24 -2.24
N ASN A 195 10.29 21.23 -2.99
CA ASN A 195 9.84 20.09 -3.77
C ASN A 195 9.54 20.52 -5.23
N PRO A 196 10.01 19.81 -6.28
CA PRO A 196 10.67 18.49 -6.24
C PRO A 196 12.17 18.52 -5.89
N ASP A 197 12.85 19.64 -6.10
CA ASP A 197 14.27 19.79 -5.83
C ASP A 197 14.49 20.66 -4.60
N PRO A 198 15.42 20.27 -3.67
CA PRO A 198 15.66 20.98 -2.43
C PRO A 198 16.41 22.31 -2.63
N GLU A 199 16.40 23.17 -1.62
CA GLU A 199 17.18 24.43 -1.60
C GLU A 199 18.67 24.21 -1.76
N ILE A 200 19.18 23.08 -1.29
CA ILE A 200 20.53 22.53 -1.54
C ILE A 200 20.45 21.03 -1.57
N ALA A 201 21.15 20.38 -2.51
CA ALA A 201 21.20 18.92 -2.57
C ALA A 201 21.90 18.32 -1.33
N TYR A 202 21.43 17.18 -0.87
CA TYR A 202 22.00 16.46 0.29
C TYR A 202 23.53 16.31 0.20
N ASN A 203 24.02 15.83 -0.95
CA ASN A 203 25.45 15.62 -1.17
C ASN A 203 26.26 16.94 -1.16
N ASP A 204 25.67 18.03 -1.63
CA ASP A 204 26.33 19.35 -1.63
C ASP A 204 26.43 19.93 -0.23
N ALA A 205 25.36 19.79 0.58
CA ALA A 205 25.38 20.21 1.97
C ALA A 205 26.41 19.42 2.79
N ARG A 206 26.43 18.08 2.62
CA ARG A 206 27.40 17.20 3.28
C ARG A 206 28.84 17.42 2.82
N ALA A 207 29.06 17.73 1.53
CA ALA A 207 30.38 18.07 1.02
C ALA A 207 30.88 19.44 1.55
N ALA A 208 29.98 20.40 1.74
CA ALA A 208 30.31 21.69 2.34
C ALA A 208 30.60 21.57 3.85
N ARG A 209 29.81 20.77 4.57
CA ARG A 209 29.89 20.55 6.03
C ARG A 209 29.66 19.07 6.36
N PRO A 210 30.73 18.25 6.46
CA PRO A 210 30.63 16.83 6.83
C PRO A 210 30.03 16.57 8.21
N ASP A 211 30.07 17.55 9.10
CA ASP A 211 29.50 17.53 10.44
C ASP A 211 27.99 17.91 10.48
N ALA A 212 27.40 18.31 9.35
CA ALA A 212 26.00 18.70 9.28
C ALA A 212 25.05 17.50 9.41
N ILE A 213 23.91 17.69 10.09
CA ILE A 213 22.76 16.81 9.99
C ILE A 213 21.85 17.36 8.90
N VAL A 214 21.63 16.58 7.83
CA VAL A 214 20.87 17.02 6.66
C VAL A 214 19.60 16.16 6.50
N ALA A 215 18.47 16.81 6.25
CA ALA A 215 17.22 16.18 5.90
C ALA A 215 16.57 16.90 4.70
N SER A 216 15.82 16.16 3.89
CA SER A 216 15.11 16.71 2.73
C SER A 216 13.71 16.11 2.56
N GLY A 217 12.94 16.62 1.61
CA GLY A 217 11.66 16.02 1.22
C GLY A 217 11.80 14.76 0.36
N ARG A 218 13.01 14.43 -0.10
CA ARG A 218 13.26 13.33 -1.06
C ARG A 218 13.29 11.97 -0.36
N SER A 219 12.74 10.96 -1.05
CA SER A 219 12.71 9.57 -0.55
C SER A 219 14.04 8.83 -0.69
N ASP A 220 14.95 9.34 -1.53
CA ASP A 220 16.28 8.80 -1.77
C ASP A 220 17.35 9.35 -0.81
N ASP A 221 17.03 10.38 -0.03
CA ASP A 221 17.92 10.90 0.99
C ASP A 221 17.77 10.15 2.34
N PRO A 222 18.83 10.06 3.17
CA PRO A 222 18.80 9.34 4.44
C PRO A 222 17.69 9.80 5.39
N ASN A 223 17.50 11.10 5.57
CA ASN A 223 16.47 11.68 6.41
C ASN A 223 15.36 12.30 5.57
N GLN A 224 14.29 11.55 5.35
CA GLN A 224 13.13 12.05 4.63
C GLN A 224 12.14 12.74 5.57
N VAL A 225 11.86 14.02 5.32
CA VAL A 225 10.73 14.75 5.94
C VAL A 225 9.50 14.55 5.06
N ASN A 226 8.55 13.77 5.54
CA ASN A 226 7.35 13.43 4.78
C ASN A 226 6.12 13.46 5.70
N ASN A 227 5.11 14.25 5.31
CA ASN A 227 3.88 14.44 6.09
C ASN A 227 3.11 13.13 6.33
N VAL A 228 3.31 12.10 5.51
CA VAL A 228 2.72 10.76 5.70
C VAL A 228 3.04 10.15 7.07
N LEU A 229 4.14 10.56 7.71
CA LEU A 229 4.49 10.13 9.06
C LEU A 229 3.52 10.65 10.14
N GLY A 230 2.86 11.78 9.89
CA GLY A 230 1.98 12.44 10.87
C GLY A 230 0.51 12.40 10.50
N PHE A 231 0.20 12.84 9.31
CA PHE A 231 -1.14 13.14 8.84
C PHE A 231 -2.18 12.04 9.12
N PRO A 232 -2.03 10.77 8.67
CA PRO A 232 -3.08 9.76 8.87
C PRO A 232 -3.29 9.43 10.35
N PHE A 233 -2.25 9.50 11.14
CA PHE A 233 -2.23 9.02 12.53
C PHE A 233 -2.63 10.09 13.54
N ILE A 234 -2.38 11.37 13.24
CA ILE A 234 -2.93 12.51 13.97
C ILE A 234 -4.46 12.48 13.89
N PHE A 235 -5.00 12.30 12.67
CA PHE A 235 -6.43 12.14 12.51
C PHE A 235 -6.96 10.88 13.16
N ARG A 236 -6.24 9.76 13.08
CA ARG A 236 -6.64 8.51 13.73
C ARG A 236 -6.83 8.73 15.25
N GLY A 237 -5.86 9.34 15.90
CA GLY A 237 -5.94 9.65 17.32
C GLY A 237 -7.08 10.61 17.66
N ALA A 238 -7.21 11.71 16.90
CA ALA A 238 -8.26 12.70 17.10
C ALA A 238 -9.67 12.11 16.91
N LEU A 239 -9.86 11.29 15.84
CA LEU A 239 -11.14 10.69 15.49
C LEU A 239 -11.61 9.64 16.50
N ASP A 240 -10.70 8.80 16.98
CA ASP A 240 -11.06 7.70 17.88
C ASP A 240 -11.51 8.21 19.24
N VAL A 241 -11.02 9.37 19.69
CA VAL A 241 -11.51 10.06 20.88
C VAL A 241 -12.57 11.14 20.59
N ARG A 242 -13.01 11.27 19.32
CA ARG A 242 -14.00 12.26 18.87
C ARG A 242 -13.63 13.69 19.30
N ALA A 243 -12.37 14.07 19.11
CA ALA A 243 -11.89 15.39 19.47
C ALA A 243 -12.66 16.51 18.75
N ARG A 244 -12.90 17.63 19.42
CA ARG A 244 -13.57 18.83 18.87
C ARG A 244 -12.66 19.61 17.94
N SER A 245 -11.35 19.57 18.22
CA SER A 245 -10.30 20.27 17.46
C SER A 245 -9.00 19.48 17.53
N ILE A 246 -8.08 19.76 16.59
CA ILE A 246 -6.68 19.32 16.68
C ILE A 246 -5.89 20.53 17.19
N ASN A 247 -5.62 20.54 18.50
CA ASN A 247 -4.93 21.63 19.17
C ASN A 247 -3.40 21.45 19.17
N ASP A 248 -2.70 22.40 19.76
CA ASP A 248 -1.25 22.41 19.76
C ASP A 248 -0.63 21.31 20.63
N GLU A 249 -1.28 20.95 21.73
CA GLU A 249 -0.88 19.84 22.60
C GLU A 249 -0.87 18.52 21.82
N MET A 250 -1.88 18.26 21.01
CA MET A 250 -1.95 17.09 20.13
C MET A 250 -0.85 17.08 19.08
N LYS A 251 -0.55 18.24 18.47
CA LYS A 251 0.53 18.38 17.47
C LYS A 251 1.91 18.16 18.12
N ILE A 252 2.14 18.71 19.30
CA ILE A 252 3.38 18.52 20.07
C ILE A 252 3.54 17.05 20.48
N ALA A 253 2.46 16.40 20.91
CA ALA A 253 2.47 14.97 21.23
C ALA A 253 2.84 14.11 20.02
N ALA A 254 2.31 14.43 18.83
CA ALA A 254 2.66 13.75 17.58
C ALA A 254 4.16 13.91 17.23
N ALA A 255 4.69 15.13 17.30
CA ALA A 255 6.10 15.41 17.03
C ALA A 255 7.03 14.65 18.00
N ARG A 256 6.71 14.66 19.29
CA ARG A 256 7.48 13.93 20.32
C ARG A 256 7.39 12.42 20.14
N ALA A 257 6.23 11.89 19.79
CA ALA A 257 6.05 10.47 19.52
C ALA A 257 6.90 9.99 18.33
N LEU A 258 6.95 10.78 17.25
CA LEU A 258 7.81 10.51 16.10
C LEU A 258 9.30 10.59 16.46
N ALA A 259 9.69 11.62 17.22
CA ALA A 259 11.07 11.76 17.69
C ALA A 259 11.50 10.58 18.58
N ALA A 260 10.63 10.13 19.47
CA ALA A 260 10.89 8.97 20.31
C ALA A 260 10.98 7.67 19.50
N LEU A 261 10.07 7.44 18.55
CA LEU A 261 10.08 6.24 17.71
C LEU A 261 11.36 6.11 16.88
N ALA A 262 11.96 7.21 16.42
CA ALA A 262 13.21 7.21 15.67
C ALA A 262 14.41 6.63 16.48
N LYS A 263 14.31 6.62 17.80
CA LYS A 263 15.35 6.10 18.72
C LYS A 263 15.23 4.61 18.97
N GLU A 264 14.08 4.03 18.66
CA GLU A 264 13.83 2.60 18.80
C GLU A 264 14.57 1.79 17.72
N GLU A 265 14.91 0.54 18.04
CA GLU A 265 15.50 -0.38 17.07
C GLU A 265 14.61 -0.52 15.84
N VAL A 266 15.18 -0.32 14.65
CA VAL A 266 14.44 -0.34 13.37
C VAL A 266 14.11 -1.78 13.00
N PRO A 267 12.82 -2.12 12.75
CA PRO A 267 12.44 -3.49 12.41
C PRO A 267 13.02 -3.95 11.06
N ASP A 268 13.33 -5.25 10.95
CA ASP A 268 13.84 -5.85 9.72
C ASP A 268 12.98 -5.60 8.49
N VAL A 269 11.66 -5.49 8.66
CA VAL A 269 10.74 -5.15 7.55
C VAL A 269 11.02 -3.77 6.98
N VAL A 270 11.41 -2.82 7.81
CA VAL A 270 11.78 -1.46 7.39
C VAL A 270 13.17 -1.49 6.72
N LEU A 271 14.13 -2.18 7.33
CA LEU A 271 15.49 -2.32 6.77
C LEU A 271 15.44 -2.91 5.36
N ARG A 272 14.68 -4.00 5.19
CA ARG A 272 14.48 -4.65 3.89
C ARG A 272 13.78 -3.73 2.88
N ALA A 273 12.77 -2.96 3.30
CA ALA A 273 12.04 -2.04 2.41
C ALA A 273 12.94 -0.94 1.82
N TYR A 274 14.02 -0.58 2.51
CA TYR A 274 14.99 0.41 2.03
C TYR A 274 16.29 -0.23 1.50
N GLY A 275 16.41 -1.55 1.49
CA GLY A 275 17.61 -2.26 1.00
C GLY A 275 18.85 -1.97 1.83
N ILE A 276 18.71 -1.74 3.13
CA ILE A 276 19.79 -1.43 4.07
C ILE A 276 19.90 -2.53 5.14
N GLU A 277 21.13 -2.91 5.47
CA GLU A 277 21.38 -3.96 6.46
C GLU A 277 21.19 -3.47 7.90
N ARG A 278 21.43 -2.18 8.14
CA ARG A 278 21.39 -1.59 9.48
C ARG A 278 21.04 -0.12 9.41
N LEU A 279 20.11 0.31 10.24
CA LEU A 279 19.76 1.70 10.48
C LEU A 279 19.63 1.91 11.99
N ARG A 280 20.30 2.91 12.52
CA ARG A 280 20.23 3.28 13.93
C ARG A 280 20.04 4.79 14.06
N PHE A 281 19.46 5.21 15.15
CA PHE A 281 19.39 6.61 15.54
C PHE A 281 20.77 7.29 15.42
N GLY A 282 20.83 8.41 14.71
CA GLY A 282 22.05 9.14 14.38
C GLY A 282 21.83 10.15 13.26
N ALA A 283 22.92 10.75 12.75
CA ALA A 283 22.86 11.80 11.75
C ALA A 283 22.08 11.44 10.47
N ASP A 284 22.05 10.17 10.12
CA ASP A 284 21.33 9.64 8.94
C ASP A 284 19.97 8.98 9.30
N CYS A 285 19.55 9.08 10.58
CA CYS A 285 18.27 8.55 11.06
C CYS A 285 17.73 9.39 12.22
N ILE A 286 17.21 10.58 11.91
CA ILE A 286 16.57 11.49 12.90
C ILE A 286 15.04 11.37 12.90
N LEU A 287 14.46 10.64 11.94
CA LEU A 287 13.03 10.40 11.78
C LEU A 287 12.79 8.92 11.48
N PRO A 288 11.66 8.34 11.89
CA PRO A 288 11.27 7.03 11.43
C PRO A 288 11.04 7.03 9.92
N LYS A 289 11.22 5.89 9.28
CA LYS A 289 10.96 5.76 7.84
C LYS A 289 9.45 5.75 7.57
N PRO A 290 8.97 6.34 6.45
CA PRO A 290 7.54 6.41 6.11
C PRO A 290 6.81 5.06 6.09
N VAL A 291 7.52 3.96 5.81
CA VAL A 291 6.95 2.60 5.79
C VAL A 291 7.01 1.89 7.15
N ASP A 292 7.45 2.54 8.21
CA ASP A 292 7.55 1.94 9.53
C ASP A 292 6.13 1.64 10.09
N PRO A 293 5.77 0.34 10.26
CA PRO A 293 4.44 -0.06 10.69
C PRO A 293 4.13 0.33 12.14
N ARG A 294 5.11 0.80 12.89
CA ARG A 294 4.95 1.24 14.28
C ARG A 294 4.45 2.68 14.40
N VAL A 295 4.63 3.51 13.36
CA VAL A 295 4.23 4.93 13.40
C VAL A 295 2.78 5.13 13.90
N PRO A 296 1.76 4.42 13.37
CA PRO A 296 0.39 4.54 13.87
C PRO A 296 0.23 4.16 15.34
N LEU A 297 1.04 3.21 15.84
CA LEU A 297 1.00 2.73 17.22
C LEU A 297 1.66 3.69 18.22
N TRP A 298 2.45 4.64 17.71
CA TRP A 298 3.10 5.67 18.52
C TRP A 298 2.36 7.01 18.42
N VAL A 299 2.03 7.45 17.21
CA VAL A 299 1.44 8.78 16.98
C VAL A 299 -0.02 8.83 17.41
N ALA A 300 -0.86 7.88 16.97
CA ALA A 300 -2.28 7.97 17.26
C ALA A 300 -2.62 7.88 18.76
N PRO A 301 -2.00 6.99 19.58
CA PRO A 301 -2.22 7.01 21.03
C PRO A 301 -1.75 8.28 21.71
N ALA A 302 -0.58 8.81 21.34
CA ALA A 302 -0.07 10.07 21.91
C ALA A 302 -0.99 11.25 21.61
N VAL A 303 -1.54 11.32 20.40
CA VAL A 303 -2.51 12.35 20.01
C VAL A 303 -3.82 12.20 20.77
N ALA A 304 -4.33 10.97 20.92
CA ALA A 304 -5.56 10.68 21.67
C ALA A 304 -5.41 11.06 23.16
N GLU A 305 -4.28 10.72 23.76
CA GLU A 305 -3.95 11.05 25.14
C GLU A 305 -3.87 12.57 25.36
N ALA A 306 -3.18 13.29 24.47
CA ALA A 306 -3.10 14.75 24.49
C ALA A 306 -4.49 15.40 24.30
N ALA A 307 -5.35 14.85 23.44
CA ALA A 307 -6.71 15.33 23.25
C ALA A 307 -7.57 15.16 24.52
N MET A 308 -7.41 14.04 25.21
CA MET A 308 -8.09 13.78 26.49
C MET A 308 -7.56 14.72 27.59
N ALA A 309 -6.25 14.85 27.71
CA ALA A 309 -5.61 15.70 28.73
C ALA A 309 -5.94 17.19 28.53
N SER A 310 -6.05 17.68 27.30
CA SER A 310 -6.43 19.06 26.98
C SER A 310 -7.94 19.32 26.96
N GLY A 311 -8.78 18.31 27.26
CA GLY A 311 -10.22 18.45 27.37
C GLY A 311 -10.97 18.62 26.06
N VAL A 312 -10.31 18.41 24.88
CA VAL A 312 -10.98 18.51 23.58
C VAL A 312 -11.60 17.19 23.13
N ALA A 313 -11.28 16.07 23.78
CA ALA A 313 -11.86 14.77 23.50
C ALA A 313 -13.32 14.70 24.01
N ARG A 314 -14.20 14.08 23.21
CA ARG A 314 -15.60 13.76 23.57
C ARG A 314 -15.76 12.31 24.05
N ARG A 315 -14.73 11.49 23.90
CA ARG A 315 -14.65 10.10 24.32
C ARG A 315 -13.32 9.84 24.97
N THR A 316 -13.33 9.14 26.09
CA THR A 316 -12.12 8.66 26.77
C THR A 316 -11.82 7.23 26.32
N VAL A 317 -10.54 6.93 26.16
CA VAL A 317 -10.01 5.60 25.88
C VAL A 317 -8.86 5.34 26.84
N ASP A 318 -8.68 4.09 27.27
CA ASP A 318 -7.48 3.71 27.98
C ASP A 318 -6.31 3.61 26.98
N PRO A 319 -5.19 4.34 27.17
CA PRO A 319 -4.11 4.39 26.19
C PRO A 319 -3.50 3.02 25.87
N ALA A 320 -3.37 2.13 26.86
CA ALA A 320 -2.80 0.79 26.66
C ALA A 320 -3.73 -0.09 25.83
N SER A 321 -5.00 -0.17 26.21
CA SER A 321 -6.02 -0.91 25.46
C SER A 321 -6.21 -0.37 24.03
N TYR A 322 -6.13 0.96 23.87
CA TYR A 322 -6.23 1.60 22.56
C TYR A 322 -5.05 1.23 21.66
N ARG A 323 -3.82 1.22 22.21
CA ARG A 323 -2.63 0.77 21.47
C ARG A 323 -2.74 -0.70 21.04
N GLU A 324 -3.24 -1.57 21.93
CA GLU A 324 -3.48 -2.97 21.60
C GLU A 324 -4.57 -3.15 20.53
N GLU A 325 -5.64 -2.36 20.59
CA GLU A 325 -6.69 -2.36 19.58
C GLU A 325 -6.14 -1.93 18.21
N LEU A 326 -5.35 -0.86 18.15
CA LEU A 326 -4.66 -0.42 16.94
C LEU A 326 -3.71 -1.49 16.42
N ALA A 327 -2.92 -2.11 17.28
CA ALA A 327 -2.00 -3.19 16.92
C ALA A 327 -2.76 -4.40 16.35
N ARG A 328 -3.90 -4.77 16.92
CA ARG A 328 -4.77 -5.82 16.39
C ARG A 328 -5.32 -5.46 15.01
N ARG A 329 -5.79 -4.22 14.84
CA ARG A 329 -6.31 -3.72 13.55
C ARG A 329 -5.24 -3.75 12.45
N LEU A 330 -4.02 -3.35 12.78
CA LEU A 330 -2.89 -3.34 11.85
C LEU A 330 -2.33 -4.74 11.54
N ARG A 331 -2.34 -5.65 12.52
CA ARG A 331 -1.77 -7.00 12.35
C ARG A 331 -2.63 -7.91 11.47
N ARG A 332 -3.96 -7.87 11.57
CA ARG A 332 -4.83 -8.89 10.94
C ARG A 332 -5.03 -8.72 9.44
N GLY A 333 -5.21 -7.52 8.93
CA GLY A 333 -5.30 -7.28 7.49
C GLY A 333 -3.97 -7.50 6.75
N TRP A 334 -2.84 -7.26 7.43
CA TRP A 334 -1.48 -7.50 6.94
C TRP A 334 -0.99 -8.92 7.24
N GLU A 335 -1.60 -9.63 8.19
CA GLU A 335 -1.13 -10.91 8.68
C GLU A 335 -1.19 -12.00 7.60
N VAL A 336 -2.27 -12.05 6.82
CA VAL A 336 -2.42 -13.00 5.71
C VAL A 336 -1.40 -12.70 4.61
N MET A 337 -1.36 -11.46 4.10
CA MET A 337 -0.40 -11.09 3.06
C MET A 337 1.04 -11.10 3.57
N GLY A 338 1.29 -10.68 4.80
CA GLY A 338 2.61 -10.78 5.42
C GLY A 338 3.10 -12.23 5.55
N THR A 339 2.21 -13.18 5.79
CA THR A 339 2.54 -14.61 5.81
C THR A 339 2.86 -15.12 4.41
N ILE A 340 2.09 -14.71 3.39
CA ILE A 340 2.33 -15.04 1.98
C ILE A 340 3.68 -14.47 1.52
N VAL A 341 3.95 -13.20 1.83
CA VAL A 341 5.23 -12.54 1.49
C VAL A 341 6.41 -13.27 2.15
N ARG A 342 6.33 -13.61 3.46
CA ARG A 342 7.39 -14.38 4.12
C ARG A 342 7.59 -15.77 3.50
N LYS A 343 6.50 -16.46 3.11
CA LYS A 343 6.60 -17.73 2.37
C LYS A 343 7.32 -17.52 1.03
N ALA A 344 6.95 -16.50 0.28
CA ALA A 344 7.59 -16.18 -1.00
C ALA A 344 9.09 -15.89 -0.84
N GLN A 345 9.46 -15.10 0.18
CA GLN A 345 10.86 -14.76 0.50
C GLN A 345 11.72 -15.97 0.91
N ALA A 346 11.10 -17.01 1.45
CA ALA A 346 11.84 -18.22 1.86
C ALA A 346 12.46 -18.97 0.66
N SER A 347 11.85 -18.88 -0.53
CA SER A 347 12.37 -19.47 -1.77
C SER A 347 11.84 -18.67 -2.96
N PRO A 348 12.45 -17.52 -3.31
CA PRO A 348 12.00 -16.66 -4.39
C PRO A 348 11.98 -17.41 -5.73
N ALA A 349 10.93 -17.19 -6.54
CA ALA A 349 10.76 -17.80 -7.84
C ALA A 349 10.83 -16.76 -8.97
N ARG A 350 11.07 -17.23 -10.21
CA ARG A 350 11.13 -16.39 -11.40
C ARG A 350 9.71 -16.06 -11.87
N VAL A 351 9.34 -14.79 -11.79
CA VAL A 351 8.01 -14.30 -12.20
C VAL A 351 8.13 -13.47 -13.45
N VAL A 352 7.49 -13.89 -14.54
CA VAL A 352 7.49 -13.16 -15.81
C VAL A 352 6.28 -12.25 -15.91
N PHE A 353 6.52 -11.00 -16.32
CA PHE A 353 5.52 -9.96 -16.56
C PHE A 353 5.48 -9.61 -18.04
N SER A 354 4.32 -9.73 -18.70
CA SER A 354 4.18 -9.45 -20.15
C SER A 354 4.21 -7.97 -20.50
N GLU A 355 3.94 -7.09 -19.53
CA GLU A 355 3.87 -5.64 -19.72
C GLU A 355 5.10 -4.95 -19.11
N GLY A 356 6.29 -5.42 -19.42
CA GLY A 356 7.54 -4.94 -18.81
C GLY A 356 7.87 -3.47 -19.06
N GLU A 357 7.25 -2.82 -20.06
CA GLU A 357 7.41 -1.39 -20.32
C GLU A 357 6.46 -0.51 -19.48
N GLU A 358 5.51 -1.11 -18.75
CA GLU A 358 4.52 -0.38 -17.93
C GLU A 358 5.16 0.14 -16.63
N PRO A 359 5.04 1.44 -16.30
CA PRO A 359 5.70 2.03 -15.12
C PRO A 359 5.36 1.36 -13.80
N ARG A 360 4.11 0.90 -13.63
CA ARG A 360 3.67 0.21 -12.39
C ARG A 360 4.30 -1.17 -12.26
N ILE A 361 4.46 -1.90 -13.37
CA ILE A 361 5.16 -3.19 -13.40
C ILE A 361 6.64 -3.00 -13.04
N ILE A 362 7.32 -1.99 -13.62
CA ILE A 362 8.72 -1.69 -13.30
C ILE A 362 8.89 -1.37 -11.81
N ARG A 363 8.00 -0.55 -11.23
CA ARG A 363 8.03 -0.24 -9.78
C ARG A 363 7.79 -1.48 -8.94
N ALA A 364 6.81 -2.31 -9.29
CA ALA A 364 6.53 -3.55 -8.59
C ALA A 364 7.71 -4.53 -8.69
N ALA A 365 8.31 -4.68 -9.87
CA ALA A 365 9.49 -5.52 -10.09
C ALA A 365 10.68 -5.07 -9.24
N ALA A 366 10.91 -3.75 -9.13
CA ALA A 366 11.94 -3.21 -8.25
C ALA A 366 11.70 -3.54 -6.77
N VAL A 367 10.45 -3.47 -6.30
CA VAL A 367 10.07 -3.88 -4.94
C VAL A 367 10.29 -5.37 -4.74
N LEU A 368 9.81 -6.21 -5.66
CA LEU A 368 9.94 -7.67 -5.60
C LEU A 368 11.40 -8.14 -5.52
N ALA A 369 12.25 -7.53 -6.37
CA ALA A 369 13.68 -7.84 -6.38
C ALA A 369 14.39 -7.35 -5.09
N ARG A 370 14.11 -6.11 -4.67
CA ARG A 370 14.72 -5.50 -3.49
C ARG A 370 14.35 -6.23 -2.21
N GLU A 371 13.09 -6.63 -2.08
CA GLU A 371 12.59 -7.33 -0.90
C GLU A 371 12.80 -8.85 -0.95
N GLY A 372 13.44 -9.36 -2.00
CA GLY A 372 13.72 -10.79 -2.15
C GLY A 372 12.46 -11.65 -2.25
N ILE A 373 11.35 -11.10 -2.77
CA ILE A 373 10.07 -11.81 -2.90
C ILE A 373 10.08 -12.69 -4.17
N ALA A 374 10.63 -12.16 -5.26
CA ALA A 374 10.69 -12.84 -6.55
C ALA A 374 11.91 -12.40 -7.37
N HIS A 375 12.23 -13.17 -8.40
CA HIS A 375 13.15 -12.79 -9.48
C HIS A 375 12.32 -12.33 -10.69
N PRO A 376 12.05 -11.03 -10.86
CA PRO A 376 11.18 -10.54 -11.92
C PRO A 376 11.85 -10.62 -13.28
N ILE A 377 11.11 -11.08 -14.29
CA ILE A 377 11.48 -11.08 -15.71
C ILE A 377 10.50 -10.14 -16.43
N LEU A 378 11.03 -9.11 -17.08
CA LEU A 378 10.24 -8.11 -17.79
C LEU A 378 10.26 -8.38 -19.30
N LEU A 379 9.08 -8.60 -19.90
CA LEU A 379 8.98 -8.74 -21.34
C LEU A 379 8.82 -7.37 -22.00
N GLY A 380 9.65 -7.08 -22.99
CA GLY A 380 9.63 -5.83 -23.74
C GLY A 380 11.00 -5.49 -24.32
N ARG A 381 11.10 -4.34 -24.97
CA ARG A 381 12.36 -3.87 -25.53
C ARG A 381 13.29 -3.38 -24.42
N ASP A 382 14.55 -3.86 -24.44
CA ASP A 382 15.53 -3.52 -23.40
C ASP A 382 15.79 -2.00 -23.31
N ASP A 383 15.94 -1.34 -24.46
CA ASP A 383 16.13 0.12 -24.54
C ASP A 383 14.94 0.89 -23.93
N ALA A 384 13.72 0.49 -24.24
CA ALA A 384 12.51 1.14 -23.74
C ALA A 384 12.34 0.94 -22.22
N ILE A 385 12.56 -0.27 -21.72
CA ILE A 385 12.47 -0.58 -20.29
C ILE A 385 13.54 0.19 -19.50
N ARG A 386 14.80 0.19 -19.97
CA ARG A 386 15.90 0.92 -19.28
C ARG A 386 15.69 2.42 -19.31
N ALA A 387 15.24 2.99 -20.44
CA ALA A 387 14.89 4.42 -20.50
C ALA A 387 13.76 4.76 -19.52
N ARG A 388 12.76 3.89 -19.40
CA ARG A 388 11.66 4.06 -18.45
C ARG A 388 12.14 3.95 -17.00
N MET A 389 13.01 2.97 -16.68
CA MET A 389 13.63 2.84 -15.35
C MET A 389 14.41 4.11 -14.98
N GLN A 390 15.21 4.64 -15.90
CA GLN A 390 15.95 5.89 -15.70
C GLN A 390 15.02 7.07 -15.44
N GLY A 391 13.96 7.22 -16.26
CA GLY A 391 12.96 8.28 -16.10
C GLY A 391 12.18 8.21 -14.78
N LEU A 392 12.06 7.00 -14.20
CA LEU A 392 11.42 6.77 -12.89
C LEU A 392 12.41 6.88 -11.71
N GLY A 393 13.71 7.07 -11.96
CA GLY A 393 14.74 7.05 -10.92
C GLY A 393 14.91 5.68 -10.25
N ILE A 394 14.59 4.59 -10.97
CA ILE A 394 14.62 3.22 -10.44
C ILE A 394 15.87 2.51 -10.97
N SER A 395 16.64 1.92 -10.06
CA SER A 395 17.80 1.10 -10.40
C SER A 395 17.71 -0.25 -9.69
N PHE A 396 17.63 -1.33 -10.45
CA PHE A 396 17.80 -2.71 -9.98
C PHE A 396 18.27 -3.58 -11.14
N SER A 397 18.81 -4.76 -10.83
CA SER A 397 19.21 -5.74 -11.85
C SER A 397 17.96 -6.42 -12.39
N ALA A 398 17.44 -5.92 -13.52
CA ALA A 398 16.28 -6.48 -14.18
C ALA A 398 16.69 -7.54 -15.20
N SER A 399 16.01 -8.70 -15.18
CA SER A 399 16.03 -9.64 -16.31
C SER A 399 15.03 -9.15 -17.35
N ILE A 400 15.52 -8.72 -18.50
CA ILE A 400 14.69 -8.20 -19.60
C ILE A 400 14.78 -9.15 -20.78
N VAL A 401 13.64 -9.51 -21.36
CA VAL A 401 13.54 -10.39 -22.51
C VAL A 401 12.66 -9.74 -23.57
N ALA A 402 13.22 -9.52 -24.76
CA ALA A 402 12.46 -9.09 -25.93
C ALA A 402 11.90 -10.33 -26.65
N PRO A 403 10.56 -10.55 -26.64
CA PRO A 403 9.98 -11.73 -27.29
C PRO A 403 10.40 -11.90 -28.75
N ALA A 404 10.45 -10.78 -29.52
CA ALA A 404 10.78 -10.82 -30.96
C ALA A 404 12.21 -11.29 -31.26
N ASP A 405 13.14 -11.03 -30.31
CA ASP A 405 14.57 -11.30 -30.49
C ASP A 405 15.04 -12.54 -29.72
N SER A 406 14.10 -13.25 -29.08
CA SER A 406 14.43 -14.39 -28.23
C SER A 406 14.90 -15.60 -29.04
N PRO A 407 16.03 -16.23 -28.68
CA PRO A 407 16.49 -17.46 -29.31
C PRO A 407 15.53 -18.63 -29.11
N ASN A 408 14.65 -18.57 -28.09
CA ASN A 408 13.70 -19.64 -27.77
C ASN A 408 12.43 -19.61 -28.65
N LEU A 409 12.23 -18.56 -29.47
CA LEU A 409 11.04 -18.44 -30.32
C LEU A 409 10.72 -19.68 -31.19
N PRO A 410 11.71 -20.30 -31.91
CA PRO A 410 11.43 -21.48 -32.71
C PRO A 410 10.91 -22.66 -31.87
N ASP A 411 11.52 -22.90 -30.73
CA ASP A 411 11.16 -24.01 -29.82
C ASP A 411 9.78 -23.78 -29.18
N TYR A 412 9.49 -22.55 -28.77
CA TYR A 412 8.18 -22.17 -28.28
C TYR A 412 7.09 -22.31 -29.33
N ALA A 413 7.38 -21.92 -30.59
CA ALA A 413 6.44 -22.08 -31.70
C ALA A 413 6.16 -23.55 -31.98
N ALA A 414 7.21 -24.39 -32.01
CA ALA A 414 7.08 -25.82 -32.20
C ALA A 414 6.26 -26.48 -31.08
N ALA A 415 6.56 -26.14 -29.83
CA ALA A 415 5.83 -26.66 -28.64
C ALA A 415 4.36 -26.22 -28.62
N LEU A 416 4.08 -24.96 -28.98
CA LEU A 416 2.70 -24.47 -29.08
C LEU A 416 1.95 -25.17 -30.23
N TYR A 417 2.58 -25.33 -31.38
CA TYR A 417 1.99 -26.07 -32.51
C TYR A 417 1.64 -27.50 -32.09
N GLU A 418 2.58 -28.26 -31.53
CA GLU A 418 2.33 -29.62 -31.06
C GLU A 418 1.16 -29.70 -30.05
N ALA A 419 1.07 -28.77 -29.14
CA ALA A 419 -0.02 -28.73 -28.16
C ALA A 419 -1.38 -28.40 -28.79
N ARG A 420 -1.42 -27.67 -29.91
CA ARG A 420 -2.66 -27.08 -30.45
C ARG A 420 -3.01 -27.49 -31.89
N ARG A 421 -2.15 -28.24 -32.60
CA ARG A 421 -2.38 -28.64 -34.00
C ARG A 421 -3.71 -29.36 -34.22
N ARG A 422 -4.14 -30.20 -33.28
CA ARG A 422 -5.43 -30.90 -33.35
C ARG A 422 -6.63 -30.01 -32.88
N LYS A 423 -6.36 -28.78 -32.53
CA LYS A 423 -7.35 -27.75 -32.18
C LYS A 423 -7.34 -26.58 -33.20
N GLY A 424 -6.80 -26.82 -34.39
CA GLY A 424 -6.86 -25.92 -35.53
C GLY A 424 -5.74 -24.90 -35.65
N VAL A 425 -4.72 -24.93 -34.77
CA VAL A 425 -3.58 -24.00 -34.86
C VAL A 425 -2.57 -24.54 -35.90
N THR A 426 -2.25 -23.73 -36.92
CA THR A 426 -1.19 -24.03 -37.90
C THR A 426 0.18 -23.64 -37.36
N LEU A 427 1.26 -24.19 -37.94
CA LEU A 427 2.62 -23.80 -37.56
C LEU A 427 2.89 -22.30 -37.78
N ARG A 428 2.31 -21.73 -38.86
CA ARG A 428 2.40 -20.29 -39.15
C ARG A 428 1.76 -19.45 -38.08
N GLU A 429 0.56 -19.82 -37.64
CA GLU A 429 -0.15 -19.16 -36.54
C GLU A 429 0.59 -19.32 -35.21
N ALA A 430 1.12 -20.51 -34.90
CA ALA A 430 1.91 -20.73 -33.70
C ALA A 430 3.13 -19.79 -33.64
N ARG A 431 3.85 -19.61 -34.78
CA ARG A 431 4.96 -18.65 -34.88
C ARG A 431 4.53 -17.20 -34.67
N ALA A 432 3.35 -16.82 -35.14
CA ALA A 432 2.82 -15.47 -34.92
C ALA A 432 2.34 -15.26 -33.48
N LEU A 433 1.70 -16.28 -32.88
CA LEU A 433 1.18 -16.20 -31.51
C LEU A 433 2.30 -16.09 -30.48
N VAL A 434 3.39 -16.85 -30.60
CA VAL A 434 4.48 -16.81 -29.61
C VAL A 434 5.26 -15.50 -29.60
N GLN A 435 5.10 -14.65 -30.60
CA GLN A 435 5.65 -13.29 -30.60
C GLN A 435 4.86 -12.33 -29.72
N GLN A 436 3.61 -12.68 -29.38
CA GLN A 436 2.79 -11.87 -28.48
C GLN A 436 3.24 -12.06 -27.03
N PRO A 437 3.45 -10.99 -26.27
CA PRO A 437 3.99 -11.09 -24.90
C PRO A 437 3.26 -12.06 -23.98
N ASN A 438 1.92 -12.13 -24.06
CA ASN A 438 1.13 -13.04 -23.23
C ASN A 438 1.33 -14.52 -23.59
N TYR A 439 1.45 -14.84 -24.88
CA TYR A 439 1.81 -16.20 -25.32
C TYR A 439 3.25 -16.54 -24.98
N PHE A 440 4.16 -15.59 -25.17
CA PHE A 440 5.58 -15.78 -24.86
C PHE A 440 5.79 -16.05 -23.36
N GLY A 441 5.22 -15.20 -22.48
CA GLY A 441 5.30 -15.39 -21.04
C GLY A 441 4.71 -16.72 -20.57
N ALA A 442 3.56 -17.12 -21.13
CA ALA A 442 2.98 -18.43 -20.84
C ALA A 442 3.88 -19.58 -21.31
N MET A 443 4.55 -19.45 -22.47
CA MET A 443 5.52 -20.44 -22.96
C MET A 443 6.75 -20.54 -22.07
N MET A 444 7.28 -19.42 -21.57
CA MET A 444 8.38 -19.43 -20.60
C MET A 444 8.04 -20.29 -19.37
N VAL A 445 6.83 -20.11 -18.82
CA VAL A 445 6.39 -20.92 -17.67
C VAL A 445 6.19 -22.38 -18.04
N ARG A 446 5.60 -22.67 -19.20
CA ARG A 446 5.43 -24.04 -19.69
C ARG A 446 6.77 -24.75 -19.84
N SER A 447 7.75 -24.10 -20.43
CA SER A 447 9.09 -24.66 -20.72
C SER A 447 10.02 -24.67 -19.51
N GLY A 448 9.65 -24.00 -18.40
CA GLY A 448 10.46 -23.93 -17.19
C GLY A 448 11.52 -22.81 -17.21
N ASP A 449 11.43 -21.87 -18.15
CA ASP A 449 12.30 -20.67 -18.21
C ASP A 449 11.83 -19.60 -17.20
N ALA A 450 10.58 -19.67 -16.77
CA ALA A 450 10.01 -18.95 -15.63
C ALA A 450 9.15 -19.89 -14.79
N ASP A 451 8.88 -19.52 -13.54
CA ASP A 451 8.13 -20.34 -12.59
C ASP A 451 6.67 -19.89 -12.46
N ALA A 452 6.39 -18.61 -12.71
CA ALA A 452 5.05 -18.05 -12.70
C ALA A 452 4.89 -16.93 -13.74
N PHE A 453 3.62 -16.71 -14.17
CA PHE A 453 3.25 -15.67 -15.13
C PHE A 453 2.21 -14.73 -14.53
N VAL A 454 2.48 -13.41 -14.59
CA VAL A 454 1.59 -12.34 -14.12
C VAL A 454 1.40 -11.31 -15.23
N ALA A 455 0.15 -11.01 -15.61
CA ALA A 455 -0.19 -10.07 -16.68
C ALA A 455 -1.60 -9.49 -16.49
N GLY A 456 -1.99 -8.47 -17.29
CA GLY A 456 -3.38 -7.99 -17.34
C GLY A 456 -3.57 -6.54 -16.95
N LEU A 457 -2.50 -5.80 -16.67
CA LEU A 457 -2.60 -4.39 -16.29
C LEU A 457 -3.07 -3.51 -17.46
N ALA A 458 -2.58 -3.79 -18.66
CA ALA A 458 -2.92 -3.09 -19.91
C ALA A 458 -3.82 -3.91 -20.84
N TYR A 459 -3.97 -5.21 -20.60
CA TYR A 459 -4.77 -6.12 -21.42
C TYR A 459 -6.18 -6.31 -20.85
N HIS A 460 -7.13 -6.73 -21.70
CA HIS A 460 -8.41 -7.26 -21.23
C HIS A 460 -8.22 -8.66 -20.65
N TYR A 461 -9.05 -9.03 -19.68
CA TYR A 461 -8.97 -10.33 -19.01
C TYR A 461 -8.92 -11.53 -19.96
N PRO A 462 -9.77 -11.60 -21.03
CA PRO A 462 -9.70 -12.69 -22.02
C PRO A 462 -8.37 -12.76 -22.79
N ASP A 463 -7.68 -11.63 -22.98
CA ASP A 463 -6.42 -11.58 -23.75
C ASP A 463 -5.23 -12.12 -22.97
N VAL A 464 -5.39 -12.33 -21.66
CA VAL A 464 -4.40 -12.98 -20.79
C VAL A 464 -4.79 -14.44 -20.54
N ILE A 465 -6.06 -14.70 -20.17
CA ILE A 465 -6.48 -16.03 -19.78
C ILE A 465 -6.49 -17.01 -20.98
N ARG A 466 -6.83 -16.55 -22.19
CA ARG A 466 -6.85 -17.39 -23.39
C ARG A 466 -5.45 -17.92 -23.73
N PRO A 467 -4.38 -17.11 -23.83
CA PRO A 467 -3.01 -17.60 -23.95
C PRO A 467 -2.62 -18.60 -22.86
N ALA A 468 -2.93 -18.32 -21.60
CA ALA A 468 -2.64 -19.21 -20.49
C ALA A 468 -3.33 -20.58 -20.64
N LEU A 469 -4.61 -20.59 -20.99
CA LEU A 469 -5.36 -21.85 -21.25
C LEU A 469 -4.88 -22.57 -22.51
N HIS A 470 -4.45 -21.84 -23.52
CA HIS A 470 -3.92 -22.45 -24.76
C HIS A 470 -2.56 -23.11 -24.55
N VAL A 471 -1.71 -22.50 -23.74
CA VAL A 471 -0.31 -22.90 -23.55
C VAL A 471 -0.15 -23.85 -22.37
N ILE A 472 -0.66 -23.47 -21.21
CA ILE A 472 -0.49 -24.18 -19.93
C ILE A 472 -1.65 -25.13 -19.69
N GLY A 473 -2.88 -24.61 -19.79
CA GLY A 473 -4.11 -25.38 -19.55
C GLY A 473 -4.42 -25.62 -18.06
N PRO A 474 -5.55 -26.28 -17.78
CA PRO A 474 -5.92 -26.64 -16.43
C PRO A 474 -5.03 -27.75 -15.87
N ALA A 475 -4.94 -27.84 -14.54
CA ALA A 475 -4.24 -28.89 -13.84
C ALA A 475 -4.89 -30.27 -14.09
N PRO A 476 -4.13 -31.37 -14.00
CA PRO A 476 -4.70 -32.71 -14.11
C PRO A 476 -5.85 -32.92 -13.12
N GLY A 477 -6.99 -33.42 -13.61
CA GLY A 477 -8.18 -33.63 -12.81
C GLY A 477 -9.07 -32.40 -12.60
N VAL A 478 -8.64 -31.22 -13.05
CA VAL A 478 -9.43 -29.99 -13.02
C VAL A 478 -10.18 -29.80 -14.33
N SER A 479 -11.51 -29.70 -14.25
CA SER A 479 -12.33 -29.52 -15.45
C SER A 479 -12.35 -28.07 -15.93
N ARG A 480 -12.34 -27.12 -15.00
CA ARG A 480 -12.35 -25.68 -15.27
C ARG A 480 -11.53 -24.88 -14.27
N VAL A 481 -10.85 -23.88 -14.76
CA VAL A 481 -10.19 -22.87 -13.93
C VAL A 481 -11.23 -21.92 -13.32
N ALA A 482 -10.93 -21.35 -12.16
CA ALA A 482 -11.83 -20.44 -11.47
C ALA A 482 -11.06 -19.27 -10.87
N GLY A 483 -11.76 -18.16 -10.65
CA GLY A 483 -11.20 -16.99 -10.00
C GLY A 483 -11.54 -16.93 -8.52
N LEU A 484 -10.65 -16.32 -7.75
CA LEU A 484 -10.80 -16.11 -6.33
C LEU A 484 -10.43 -14.66 -5.98
N TYR A 485 -11.15 -14.05 -5.05
CA TYR A 485 -10.71 -12.83 -4.35
C TYR A 485 -10.56 -13.11 -2.86
N LEU A 486 -9.43 -12.71 -2.31
CA LEU A 486 -9.24 -12.58 -0.88
C LEU A 486 -9.70 -11.16 -0.47
N LEU A 487 -10.77 -11.08 0.30
CA LEU A 487 -11.28 -9.85 0.89
C LEU A 487 -10.95 -9.82 2.37
N VAL A 488 -10.38 -8.71 2.83
CA VAL A 488 -10.14 -8.48 4.26
C VAL A 488 -11.05 -7.35 4.73
N ARG A 489 -11.94 -7.64 5.68
CA ARG A 489 -12.85 -6.68 6.29
C ARG A 489 -12.83 -6.79 7.80
N LYS A 490 -12.59 -5.69 8.50
CA LYS A 490 -12.46 -5.66 9.98
C LYS A 490 -11.55 -6.78 10.47
N ASP A 491 -10.40 -6.95 9.81
CA ASP A 491 -9.35 -7.93 10.11
C ASP A 491 -9.74 -9.41 9.90
N ARG A 492 -10.87 -9.67 9.27
CA ARG A 492 -11.29 -11.03 8.91
C ARG A 492 -11.09 -11.28 7.42
N PRO A 493 -10.35 -12.34 7.06
CA PRO A 493 -10.22 -12.74 5.66
C PRO A 493 -11.44 -13.53 5.22
N TYR A 494 -11.91 -13.23 4.01
CA TYR A 494 -12.96 -13.96 3.29
C TYR A 494 -12.47 -14.28 1.89
N LEU A 495 -12.68 -15.51 1.45
CA LEU A 495 -12.39 -15.92 0.10
C LEU A 495 -13.71 -16.02 -0.68
N LEU A 496 -13.79 -15.30 -1.78
CA LEU A 496 -14.99 -15.25 -2.64
C LEU A 496 -14.68 -15.89 -4.00
N ALA A 497 -15.44 -16.90 -4.42
CA ALA A 497 -15.29 -17.60 -5.69
C ALA A 497 -16.67 -17.88 -6.35
N ASP A 498 -16.82 -17.81 -7.65
CA ASP A 498 -15.95 -17.34 -8.72
C ASP A 498 -16.43 -15.99 -9.28
N PRO A 499 -15.73 -14.89 -9.07
CA PRO A 499 -16.16 -13.58 -9.55
C PRO A 499 -15.61 -13.19 -10.93
N THR A 500 -14.90 -14.07 -11.66
CA THR A 500 -14.15 -13.67 -12.85
C THR A 500 -14.18 -14.60 -14.06
N VAL A 501 -14.46 -15.89 -13.91
CA VAL A 501 -14.30 -16.88 -14.99
C VAL A 501 -15.61 -17.55 -15.38
N ASN A 502 -16.30 -18.20 -14.44
CA ASN A 502 -17.42 -19.09 -14.73
C ASN A 502 -18.76 -18.36 -14.61
N VAL A 503 -19.42 -18.12 -15.76
CA VAL A 503 -20.68 -17.32 -15.79
C VAL A 503 -21.82 -18.02 -15.06
N ASP A 504 -22.13 -19.27 -15.43
CA ASP A 504 -23.17 -20.09 -14.80
C ASP A 504 -22.65 -21.53 -14.64
N PRO A 505 -21.89 -21.80 -13.58
CA PRO A 505 -21.29 -23.11 -13.35
C PRO A 505 -22.36 -24.16 -13.00
N THR A 506 -22.14 -25.42 -13.42
CA THR A 506 -22.96 -26.58 -13.02
C THR A 506 -22.76 -26.92 -11.55
N ALA A 507 -23.52 -27.89 -11.02
CA ALA A 507 -23.32 -28.36 -9.66
C ALA A 507 -21.93 -28.97 -9.44
N GLU A 508 -21.44 -29.76 -10.41
CA GLU A 508 -20.11 -30.37 -10.40
C GLU A 508 -19.00 -29.31 -10.44
N GLU A 509 -19.16 -28.28 -11.29
CA GLU A 509 -18.21 -27.18 -11.41
C GLU A 509 -18.19 -26.32 -10.13
N LEU A 510 -19.35 -26.06 -9.50
CA LEU A 510 -19.42 -25.38 -8.21
C LEU A 510 -18.73 -26.18 -7.10
N ALA A 511 -18.91 -27.49 -7.08
CA ALA A 511 -18.23 -28.35 -6.12
C ALA A 511 -16.71 -28.32 -6.30
N GLU A 512 -16.23 -28.34 -7.55
CA GLU A 512 -14.81 -28.23 -7.87
C GLU A 512 -14.24 -26.87 -7.44
N ILE A 513 -14.94 -25.76 -7.73
CA ILE A 513 -14.59 -24.41 -7.29
C ILE A 513 -14.47 -24.35 -5.76
N ALA A 514 -15.40 -24.96 -5.03
CA ALA A 514 -15.39 -24.98 -3.57
C ALA A 514 -14.16 -25.71 -3.02
N VAL A 515 -13.79 -26.85 -3.60
CA VAL A 515 -12.59 -27.61 -3.21
C VAL A 515 -11.32 -26.78 -3.48
N MET A 516 -11.18 -26.22 -4.68
CA MET A 516 -10.03 -25.35 -5.01
C MET A 516 -9.92 -24.14 -4.09
N ALA A 517 -11.05 -23.49 -3.76
CA ALA A 517 -11.07 -22.37 -2.84
C ALA A 517 -10.66 -22.77 -1.41
N ALA A 518 -11.05 -23.97 -0.95
CA ALA A 518 -10.63 -24.51 0.33
C ALA A 518 -9.12 -24.80 0.38
N GLU A 519 -8.57 -25.36 -0.68
CA GLU A 519 -7.13 -25.60 -0.80
C GLU A 519 -6.35 -24.29 -0.78
N LYS A 520 -6.83 -23.27 -1.50
CA LYS A 520 -6.23 -21.93 -1.48
C LYS A 520 -6.33 -21.26 -0.10
N ALA A 521 -7.43 -21.47 0.64
CA ALA A 521 -7.56 -21.02 2.03
C ALA A 521 -6.46 -21.62 2.92
N ASN A 522 -6.25 -22.93 2.81
CA ASN A 522 -5.21 -23.64 3.56
C ASN A 522 -3.79 -23.12 3.21
N GLU A 523 -3.52 -22.83 1.93
CA GLU A 523 -2.24 -22.22 1.50
C GLU A 523 -1.99 -20.85 2.17
N PHE A 524 -3.06 -20.11 2.44
CA PHE A 524 -3.04 -18.84 3.17
C PHE A 524 -3.06 -18.99 4.69
N ASN A 525 -2.96 -20.22 5.22
CA ASN A 525 -3.11 -20.55 6.63
C ASN A 525 -4.47 -20.16 7.21
N ILE A 526 -5.52 -20.23 6.39
CA ILE A 526 -6.91 -19.98 6.79
C ILE A 526 -7.63 -21.32 6.81
N THR A 527 -8.12 -21.75 7.98
CA THR A 527 -8.98 -22.94 8.08
C THR A 527 -10.30 -22.66 7.34
N PRO A 528 -10.63 -23.40 6.26
CA PRO A 528 -11.81 -23.11 5.45
C PRO A 528 -13.10 -23.48 6.16
N ARG A 529 -14.07 -22.57 6.17
CA ARG A 529 -15.46 -22.76 6.54
C ARG A 529 -16.30 -22.32 5.36
N ILE A 530 -16.78 -23.30 4.59
CA ILE A 530 -17.31 -23.10 3.24
C ILE A 530 -18.82 -22.95 3.29
N ALA A 531 -19.34 -21.83 2.79
CA ALA A 531 -20.76 -21.62 2.54
C ALA A 531 -21.05 -21.66 1.04
N MET A 532 -21.91 -22.59 0.64
CA MET A 532 -22.43 -22.65 -0.72
C MET A 532 -23.66 -21.74 -0.83
N LEU A 533 -23.46 -20.55 -1.38
CA LEU A 533 -24.43 -19.43 -1.30
C LEU A 533 -25.60 -19.58 -2.27
N SER A 534 -26.78 -19.23 -1.77
CA SER A 534 -28.03 -19.20 -2.54
C SER A 534 -28.95 -18.09 -2.00
N PHE A 535 -30.12 -17.92 -2.64
CA PHE A 535 -31.26 -17.16 -2.13
C PHE A 535 -32.21 -18.02 -1.29
N SER A 536 -31.85 -19.25 -0.98
CA SER A 536 -32.62 -20.24 -0.21
C SER A 536 -31.75 -20.79 0.92
N ASN A 537 -32.35 -21.10 2.06
CA ASN A 537 -31.73 -21.79 3.17
C ASN A 537 -32.29 -23.22 3.24
N PHE A 538 -31.47 -24.25 3.00
CA PHE A 538 -31.73 -25.66 3.25
C PHE A 538 -33.10 -26.15 2.71
N GLY A 539 -33.47 -25.76 1.47
CA GLY A 539 -34.72 -26.16 0.82
C GLY A 539 -35.90 -25.24 1.10
N SER A 540 -35.69 -24.05 1.73
CA SER A 540 -36.78 -23.11 2.00
C SER A 540 -37.46 -22.59 0.71
N THR A 541 -36.76 -22.62 -0.42
CA THR A 541 -37.29 -22.24 -1.74
C THR A 541 -36.96 -23.32 -2.77
N ARG A 542 -37.98 -23.97 -3.32
CA ARG A 542 -37.81 -24.96 -4.39
C ARG A 542 -37.64 -24.30 -5.74
N HIS A 543 -36.42 -24.27 -6.23
CA HIS A 543 -36.08 -23.67 -7.53
C HIS A 543 -34.87 -24.41 -8.13
N PRO A 544 -34.75 -24.58 -9.46
CA PRO A 544 -33.58 -25.25 -10.07
C PRO A 544 -32.22 -24.66 -9.66
N ARG A 545 -32.13 -23.34 -9.48
CA ARG A 545 -30.88 -22.67 -9.04
C ARG A 545 -30.52 -22.98 -7.59
N SER A 546 -31.50 -23.12 -6.67
CA SER A 546 -31.21 -23.52 -5.29
C SER A 546 -30.87 -25.03 -5.23
N ALA A 547 -31.58 -25.85 -6.00
CA ALA A 547 -31.31 -27.28 -6.11
C ALA A 547 -29.86 -27.55 -6.64
N LYS A 548 -29.41 -26.76 -7.64
CA LYS A 548 -28.02 -26.84 -8.13
C LYS A 548 -27.00 -26.63 -7.01
N VAL A 549 -27.22 -25.67 -6.11
CA VAL A 549 -26.31 -25.39 -5.00
C VAL A 549 -26.36 -26.48 -3.92
N ALA A 550 -27.55 -26.99 -3.62
CA ALA A 550 -27.71 -28.12 -2.70
C ALA A 550 -26.97 -29.38 -3.21
N GLU A 551 -27.12 -29.68 -4.51
CA GLU A 551 -26.41 -30.77 -5.18
C GLU A 551 -24.89 -30.56 -5.13
N ALA A 552 -24.40 -29.38 -5.43
CA ALA A 552 -22.98 -29.01 -5.31
C ALA A 552 -22.46 -29.24 -3.89
N THR A 553 -23.24 -28.86 -2.87
CA THR A 553 -22.86 -29.09 -1.46
C THR A 553 -22.73 -30.59 -1.15
N ALA A 554 -23.67 -31.40 -1.61
CA ALA A 554 -23.60 -32.85 -1.45
C ALA A 554 -22.37 -33.46 -2.15
N LEU A 555 -22.05 -32.98 -3.35
CA LEU A 555 -20.85 -33.42 -4.10
C LEU A 555 -19.54 -33.03 -3.36
N VAL A 556 -19.44 -31.84 -2.77
CA VAL A 556 -18.25 -31.47 -1.96
C VAL A 556 -18.12 -32.42 -0.77
N ARG A 557 -19.21 -32.65 -0.02
CA ARG A 557 -19.19 -33.58 1.14
C ARG A 557 -18.77 -35.00 0.76
N ALA A 558 -19.23 -35.49 -0.39
CA ALA A 558 -18.87 -36.83 -0.88
C ALA A 558 -17.38 -36.91 -1.30
N ARG A 559 -16.85 -35.88 -1.98
CA ARG A 559 -15.47 -35.85 -2.49
C ARG A 559 -14.44 -35.54 -1.39
N ARG A 560 -14.80 -34.66 -0.46
CA ARG A 560 -13.92 -34.13 0.58
C ARG A 560 -14.65 -34.07 1.94
N PRO A 561 -14.88 -35.23 2.59
CA PRO A 561 -15.58 -35.30 3.88
C PRO A 561 -14.82 -34.62 5.03
N ASP A 562 -13.54 -34.28 4.82
CA ASP A 562 -12.68 -33.51 5.74
C ASP A 562 -12.99 -32.01 5.74
N LEU A 563 -13.68 -31.49 4.71
CA LEU A 563 -13.98 -30.07 4.61
C LEU A 563 -15.27 -29.71 5.35
N MET A 564 -15.20 -28.63 6.11
CA MET A 564 -16.38 -28.01 6.72
C MET A 564 -17.15 -27.22 5.66
N VAL A 565 -18.23 -27.78 5.13
CA VAL A 565 -19.06 -27.17 4.09
C VAL A 565 -20.53 -27.31 4.40
N ASP A 566 -21.31 -26.26 4.16
CA ASP A 566 -22.76 -26.31 4.26
C ASP A 566 -23.46 -25.45 3.19
N GLY A 567 -24.72 -25.73 2.92
CA GLY A 567 -25.56 -25.04 1.93
C GLY A 567 -26.59 -26.00 1.31
N GLU A 568 -27.52 -25.49 0.50
CA GLU A 568 -27.57 -24.08 0.09
C GLU A 568 -27.98 -23.19 1.27
N ILE A 569 -27.32 -22.02 1.37
CA ILE A 569 -27.50 -21.10 2.50
C ILE A 569 -27.45 -19.63 2.02
N MET A 570 -28.25 -18.75 2.63
CA MET A 570 -28.22 -17.31 2.36
C MET A 570 -26.99 -16.68 3.04
N ALA A 571 -26.50 -15.57 2.48
CA ALA A 571 -25.26 -14.94 2.92
C ALA A 571 -25.32 -14.39 4.36
N ASP A 572 -26.46 -13.86 4.79
CA ASP A 572 -26.69 -13.38 6.16
C ASP A 572 -26.62 -14.52 7.18
N VAL A 573 -27.25 -15.66 6.88
CA VAL A 573 -27.21 -16.86 7.73
C VAL A 573 -25.80 -17.47 7.75
N ALA A 574 -25.11 -17.51 6.60
CA ALA A 574 -23.74 -18.01 6.50
C ALA A 574 -22.74 -17.19 7.35
N LEU A 575 -22.95 -15.88 7.44
CA LEU A 575 -22.07 -14.95 8.13
C LEU A 575 -22.47 -14.64 9.58
N SER A 576 -23.66 -15.10 10.04
CA SER A 576 -24.11 -14.94 11.43
C SER A 576 -24.25 -16.31 12.11
N PRO A 577 -23.28 -16.68 12.98
CA PRO A 577 -23.40 -17.88 13.80
C PRO A 577 -24.65 -17.88 14.68
N GLU A 578 -25.09 -16.71 15.15
CA GLU A 578 -26.24 -16.52 16.04
C GLU A 578 -27.54 -16.92 15.31
N LEU A 579 -27.79 -16.33 14.12
CA LEU A 579 -28.95 -16.70 13.29
C LEU A 579 -28.98 -18.19 12.94
N ARG A 580 -27.80 -18.73 12.65
CA ARG A 580 -27.69 -20.13 12.28
C ARG A 580 -27.94 -21.07 13.45
N GLN A 581 -27.51 -20.70 14.64
CA GLN A 581 -27.75 -21.48 15.85
C GLN A 581 -29.24 -21.43 16.27
N GLU A 582 -29.89 -20.30 16.04
CA GLU A 582 -31.32 -20.11 16.37
C GLU A 582 -32.24 -20.86 15.39
N ASP A 583 -32.05 -20.61 14.08
CA ASP A 583 -32.98 -21.12 13.06
C ASP A 583 -32.57 -22.46 12.44
N TYR A 584 -31.25 -22.76 12.41
CA TYR A 584 -30.70 -23.93 11.70
C TYR A 584 -29.64 -24.67 12.56
N PRO A 585 -30.00 -25.16 13.76
CA PRO A 585 -29.05 -25.80 14.69
C PRO A 585 -28.42 -27.09 14.16
N PHE A 586 -28.95 -27.64 13.07
CA PHE A 586 -28.42 -28.81 12.36
C PHE A 586 -27.25 -28.46 11.40
N SER A 587 -26.97 -27.17 11.17
CA SER A 587 -25.91 -26.74 10.25
C SER A 587 -24.55 -27.24 10.73
N THR A 588 -23.74 -27.70 9.78
CA THR A 588 -22.38 -28.22 10.04
C THR A 588 -21.32 -27.13 10.14
N LEU A 589 -21.66 -25.88 9.82
CA LEU A 589 -20.72 -24.76 9.90
C LEU A 589 -20.46 -24.33 11.36
N ALA A 590 -19.26 -24.53 11.85
CA ALA A 590 -18.83 -24.03 13.15
C ALA A 590 -18.23 -22.60 13.02
N GLY A 591 -18.96 -21.61 13.52
CA GLY A 591 -18.56 -20.19 13.43
C GLY A 591 -18.94 -19.54 12.09
N GLU A 592 -18.47 -18.33 11.86
CA GLU A 592 -18.73 -17.54 10.67
C GLU A 592 -18.04 -18.15 9.43
N ALA A 593 -18.74 -18.25 8.29
CA ALA A 593 -18.16 -18.72 7.04
C ALA A 593 -17.07 -17.74 6.55
N ASN A 594 -15.98 -18.27 6.02
CA ASN A 594 -14.88 -17.50 5.48
C ASN A 594 -14.51 -17.86 4.03
N VAL A 595 -15.12 -18.91 3.47
CA VAL A 595 -15.04 -19.26 2.06
C VAL A 595 -16.47 -19.23 1.51
N LEU A 596 -16.73 -18.28 0.62
CA LEU A 596 -18.06 -17.98 0.08
C LEU A 596 -18.09 -18.38 -1.39
N ILE A 597 -18.87 -19.40 -1.72
CA ILE A 597 -19.03 -19.90 -3.09
C ILE A 597 -20.34 -19.40 -3.65
N PHE A 598 -20.26 -18.61 -4.71
CA PHE A 598 -21.41 -17.98 -5.32
C PHE A 598 -21.99 -18.82 -6.47
N PRO A 599 -23.32 -18.82 -6.66
CA PRO A 599 -23.98 -19.66 -7.66
C PRO A 599 -23.76 -19.22 -9.10
N SER A 600 -23.28 -18.00 -9.32
CA SER A 600 -22.99 -17.43 -10.63
C SER A 600 -21.98 -16.29 -10.54
N LEU A 601 -21.38 -15.97 -11.70
CA LEU A 601 -20.40 -14.88 -11.83
C LEU A 601 -21.00 -13.52 -11.46
N GLU A 602 -22.23 -13.22 -11.89
CA GLU A 602 -22.87 -11.93 -11.59
C GLU A 602 -23.01 -11.73 -10.08
N ALA A 603 -23.44 -12.77 -9.36
CA ALA A 603 -23.60 -12.72 -7.91
C ALA A 603 -22.27 -12.44 -7.23
N ALA A 604 -21.22 -13.19 -7.59
CA ALA A 604 -19.89 -13.05 -7.01
C ALA A 604 -19.24 -11.70 -7.36
N ASN A 605 -19.29 -11.31 -8.65
CA ASN A 605 -18.67 -10.07 -9.14
C ASN A 605 -19.33 -8.83 -8.53
N THR A 606 -20.66 -8.82 -8.45
CA THR A 606 -21.42 -7.72 -7.82
C THR A 606 -21.10 -7.65 -6.33
N ALA A 607 -21.13 -8.79 -5.63
CA ALA A 607 -20.91 -8.85 -4.19
C ALA A 607 -19.51 -8.32 -3.81
N TYR A 608 -18.43 -8.80 -4.47
CA TYR A 608 -17.08 -8.36 -4.11
C TYR A 608 -16.88 -6.86 -4.35
N LYS A 609 -17.41 -6.32 -5.45
CA LYS A 609 -17.31 -4.88 -5.77
C LYS A 609 -18.07 -4.01 -4.77
N LEU A 610 -19.27 -4.44 -4.36
CA LEU A 610 -20.04 -3.73 -3.32
C LEU A 610 -19.31 -3.80 -1.96
N LEU A 611 -18.79 -4.95 -1.58
CA LEU A 611 -18.00 -5.10 -0.35
C LEU A 611 -16.74 -4.23 -0.37
N GLN A 612 -16.04 -4.14 -1.50
CA GLN A 612 -14.87 -3.29 -1.66
C GLN A 612 -15.25 -1.81 -1.59
N ARG A 613 -16.28 -1.36 -2.35
CA ARG A 613 -16.61 0.06 -2.48
C ARG A 613 -17.46 0.60 -1.33
N LEU A 614 -18.47 -0.13 -0.89
CA LEU A 614 -19.38 0.27 0.18
C LEU A 614 -18.99 -0.32 1.53
N GLY A 615 -18.49 -1.55 1.54
CA GLY A 615 -18.11 -2.26 2.75
C GLY A 615 -16.71 -1.92 3.26
N GLY A 616 -15.90 -1.18 2.50
CA GLY A 616 -14.52 -0.81 2.85
C GLY A 616 -13.59 -2.02 3.01
N ALA A 617 -13.87 -3.13 2.33
CA ALA A 617 -12.99 -4.29 2.33
C ALA A 617 -11.78 -4.07 1.41
N THR A 618 -10.59 -4.48 1.88
CA THR A 618 -9.42 -4.57 1.02
C THR A 618 -9.52 -5.85 0.20
N ALA A 619 -9.39 -5.74 -1.13
CA ALA A 619 -9.50 -6.88 -2.04
C ALA A 619 -8.13 -7.20 -2.66
N VAL A 620 -7.69 -8.45 -2.57
CA VAL A 620 -6.51 -8.99 -3.25
C VAL A 620 -6.98 -10.01 -4.28
N GLY A 621 -6.67 -9.76 -5.54
CA GLY A 621 -7.14 -10.60 -6.64
C GLY A 621 -7.22 -9.83 -7.97
N PRO A 622 -7.69 -10.53 -9.04
CA PRO A 622 -8.13 -11.92 -9.06
C PRO A 622 -6.97 -12.92 -8.94
N ILE A 623 -7.16 -13.96 -8.17
CA ILE A 623 -6.27 -15.11 -8.05
C ILE A 623 -6.86 -16.22 -8.91
N LEU A 624 -6.11 -16.72 -9.89
CA LEU A 624 -6.58 -17.79 -10.76
C LEU A 624 -6.26 -19.15 -10.13
N MET A 625 -7.26 -20.01 -9.98
CA MET A 625 -7.14 -21.36 -9.43
C MET A 625 -7.30 -22.41 -10.53
N GLY A 626 -6.70 -23.58 -10.31
CA GLY A 626 -6.90 -24.75 -11.19
C GLY A 626 -6.03 -24.76 -12.45
N MET A 627 -5.04 -23.88 -12.58
CA MET A 627 -4.06 -23.92 -13.67
C MET A 627 -2.96 -24.96 -13.41
N ALA A 628 -2.46 -25.61 -14.45
CA ALA A 628 -1.36 -26.58 -14.34
C ALA A 628 -0.02 -25.96 -13.93
N LYS A 629 0.16 -24.66 -14.11
CA LYS A 629 1.30 -23.85 -13.67
C LYS A 629 0.79 -22.51 -13.17
N PRO A 630 1.53 -21.79 -12.29
CA PRO A 630 1.10 -20.52 -11.71
C PRO A 630 0.90 -19.43 -12.76
N VAL A 631 -0.33 -18.96 -12.87
CA VAL A 631 -0.71 -17.83 -13.73
C VAL A 631 -1.72 -16.97 -13.00
N HIS A 632 -1.49 -15.67 -12.93
CA HIS A 632 -2.47 -14.74 -12.38
C HIS A 632 -2.70 -13.54 -13.29
N VAL A 633 -3.93 -13.03 -13.25
CA VAL A 633 -4.36 -11.92 -14.09
C VAL A 633 -4.57 -10.68 -13.21
N LEU A 634 -3.91 -9.60 -13.55
CA LEU A 634 -4.07 -8.31 -12.86
C LEU A 634 -5.36 -7.61 -13.30
N SER A 635 -5.94 -6.81 -12.41
CA SER A 635 -6.97 -5.86 -12.80
C SER A 635 -6.33 -4.62 -13.44
N ARG A 636 -7.01 -3.96 -14.38
CA ARG A 636 -6.51 -2.73 -15.02
C ARG A 636 -6.23 -1.58 -14.06
N GLY A 637 -6.94 -1.55 -12.94
CA GLY A 637 -6.78 -0.57 -11.88
C GLY A 637 -5.78 -0.97 -10.80
N ALA A 638 -5.02 -2.07 -10.98
CA ALA A 638 -4.08 -2.55 -9.97
C ALA A 638 -2.96 -1.53 -9.72
N GLU A 639 -2.71 -1.25 -8.47
CA GLU A 639 -1.60 -0.43 -8.00
C GLU A 639 -0.34 -1.30 -7.79
N VAL A 640 0.79 -0.66 -7.52
CA VAL A 640 2.07 -1.36 -7.30
C VAL A 640 1.95 -2.42 -6.19
N THR A 641 1.27 -2.09 -5.09
CA THR A 641 1.05 -3.04 -3.99
C THR A 641 0.23 -4.25 -4.40
N ASP A 642 -0.79 -4.07 -5.25
CA ASP A 642 -1.61 -5.18 -5.75
C ASP A 642 -0.78 -6.12 -6.63
N ILE A 643 0.09 -5.55 -7.49
CA ILE A 643 1.00 -6.31 -8.35
C ILE A 643 1.98 -7.11 -7.50
N VAL A 644 2.57 -6.50 -6.46
CA VAL A 644 3.49 -7.18 -5.53
C VAL A 644 2.76 -8.31 -4.79
N ASN A 645 1.55 -8.08 -4.30
CA ASN A 645 0.74 -9.09 -3.62
C ASN A 645 0.43 -10.29 -4.52
N ILE A 646 -0.01 -10.05 -5.76
CA ILE A 646 -0.30 -11.11 -6.72
C ILE A 646 0.96 -11.86 -7.12
N ALA A 647 2.10 -11.18 -7.29
CA ALA A 647 3.38 -11.83 -7.57
C ALA A 647 3.85 -12.70 -6.40
N ALA A 648 3.67 -12.25 -5.15
CA ALA A 648 3.99 -13.06 -3.97
C ALA A 648 3.12 -14.33 -3.91
N ILE A 649 1.82 -14.24 -4.24
CA ILE A 649 0.93 -15.40 -4.34
C ILE A 649 1.44 -16.34 -5.45
N ALA A 650 1.80 -15.81 -6.62
CA ALA A 650 2.32 -16.59 -7.73
C ALA A 650 3.61 -17.36 -7.37
N VAL A 651 4.49 -16.75 -6.56
CA VAL A 651 5.69 -17.42 -6.03
C VAL A 651 5.32 -18.56 -5.09
N VAL A 652 4.37 -18.35 -4.17
CA VAL A 652 3.91 -19.41 -3.25
C VAL A 652 3.28 -20.57 -4.03
N ASP A 653 2.51 -20.27 -5.08
CA ASP A 653 1.94 -21.31 -5.96
C ASP A 653 3.04 -22.11 -6.67
N ALA A 654 4.10 -21.46 -7.13
CA ALA A 654 5.25 -22.12 -7.73
C ALA A 654 6.00 -23.03 -6.73
N GLN A 655 6.19 -22.56 -5.50
CA GLN A 655 6.79 -23.36 -4.41
C GLN A 655 5.96 -24.61 -4.09
N ASN A 656 4.63 -24.45 -3.98
CA ASN A 656 3.73 -25.56 -3.70
C ASN A 656 3.76 -26.60 -4.83
N LEU A 657 3.77 -26.18 -6.08
CA LEU A 657 3.87 -27.06 -7.24
C LEU A 657 5.21 -27.82 -7.27
N ALA A 658 6.32 -27.15 -6.98
CA ALA A 658 7.63 -27.78 -6.89
C ALA A 658 7.66 -28.88 -5.80
N ARG A 659 7.14 -28.55 -4.61
CA ARG A 659 7.04 -29.50 -3.49
C ARG A 659 6.18 -30.73 -3.82
N LEU A 660 5.03 -30.52 -4.46
CA LEU A 660 4.17 -31.65 -4.89
C LEU A 660 4.88 -32.54 -5.92
N SER A 661 5.65 -31.94 -6.82
CA SER A 661 6.43 -32.67 -7.83
C SER A 661 7.55 -33.50 -7.17
N GLU A 662 8.21 -32.99 -6.15
CA GLU A 662 9.22 -33.70 -5.37
C GLU A 662 8.62 -34.87 -4.58
N LEU A 663 7.49 -34.67 -3.92
CA LEU A 663 6.77 -35.73 -3.20
C LEU A 663 6.33 -36.85 -4.15
N SER A 664 5.80 -36.50 -5.32
CA SER A 664 5.39 -37.47 -6.34
C SER A 664 6.58 -38.30 -6.86
N ARG A 665 7.76 -37.68 -7.03
CA ARG A 665 8.98 -38.40 -7.41
C ARG A 665 9.50 -39.32 -6.29
N ALA A 666 9.42 -38.86 -5.04
CA ALA A 666 9.84 -39.64 -3.88
C ALA A 666 8.92 -40.86 -3.61
N MET A 667 7.65 -40.77 -4.01
CA MET A 667 6.67 -41.86 -3.87
C MET A 667 6.59 -42.80 -5.10
N ALA A 668 7.27 -42.48 -6.20
CA ALA A 668 7.37 -43.37 -7.34
C ALA A 668 8.16 -44.62 -6.92
N PRO A 669 7.69 -45.84 -7.14
CA PRO A 669 8.43 -47.04 -6.78
C PRO A 669 9.77 -47.06 -7.53
N ALA A 670 10.86 -47.26 -6.78
CA ALA A 670 12.17 -47.52 -7.34
C ALA A 670 12.06 -48.68 -8.33
N ASP A 671 12.54 -48.48 -9.53
CA ASP A 671 12.49 -49.36 -10.70
C ASP A 671 12.27 -50.82 -10.40
N GLY A 672 11.10 -51.33 -10.77
CA GLY A 672 10.94 -52.73 -11.07
C GLY A 672 11.74 -53.09 -12.34
N PRO A 673 12.22 -54.33 -12.50
CA PRO A 673 13.10 -54.71 -13.60
C PRO A 673 12.42 -54.40 -14.95
N ALA A 674 13.13 -53.76 -15.83
CA ALA A 674 12.71 -53.42 -17.18
C ALA A 674 12.21 -54.66 -17.90
N ILE A 675 10.93 -54.70 -18.26
CA ILE A 675 10.37 -55.73 -19.15
C ILE A 675 11.00 -55.48 -20.52
N PRO A 676 11.73 -56.47 -21.07
CA PRO A 676 12.35 -56.31 -22.40
C PRO A 676 11.25 -56.17 -23.46
N PRO A 677 11.49 -55.41 -24.55
CA PRO A 677 10.49 -55.20 -25.57
C PRO A 677 10.17 -56.52 -26.28
N TYR A 678 8.91 -56.89 -26.26
CA TYR A 678 8.38 -58.00 -27.08
C TYR A 678 8.68 -57.68 -28.58
N ARG A 679 9.57 -58.48 -29.19
CA ARG A 679 9.72 -58.54 -30.63
C ARG A 679 8.52 -59.36 -31.19
N CYS A 680 7.59 -58.69 -31.83
CA CYS A 680 6.65 -59.36 -32.75
C CYS A 680 7.44 -59.87 -33.96
N ARG A 681 7.31 -61.18 -34.18
CA ARG A 681 7.63 -61.81 -35.47
C ARG A 681 6.42 -61.64 -36.41
#